data_c80cd78ea9d4a46e5624893a5285b948
#
_entry.id   c80cd78ea9d4a46e5624893a5285b948
#
_cell.length_a   1.000
_cell.length_b   1.000
_cell.length_c   1.000
_cell.angle_alpha   90.00
_cell.angle_beta   90.00
_cell.angle_gamma   90.00
#
_symmetry.space_group_name_H-M   'P 1'
#
loop_
_entity.id
_entity.type
_entity.pdbx_description
1 polymer ?
#
loop_
_entity_poly.entity_id
_entity_poly.type
_entity_poly.pdbx_seq_one_letter_code
_entity_poly.pdbx_strand_id
1 'polypeptide(L)'
;MLKRFLTILLLLPTLLLSAQTTTFETATEAVANMKVGWNLGNTLDAHNKNVSDPTASETLRGQSVTKPELMQMMKEAGFGAIRVPVTWYPHMATDGTVDAAWMARVKAVVDYVISQGMYCIINVHHDGNPTTSTTTSPWLRATMDNYNANHERFENLWTQIANAFKNYGELLIFEGYNELLDANNSWNYASFASNEDKYDATVAADAYAAINAYAQSFVSAVRATGGNNAQRNLIIKTYASCGARGTWSPHLTEPFTQLQIPTDPAQNHLITGVHAYPRIAETDGTARTSSAIAAELNAQFSNLTNILAAKGTPVVITEWSSSNVNATTTDYDAIRSHFLNFAADFVSRCKQAGIAPFYWMGLSDKTYRTMPAMTQPDLAYTIVNSYYEGTYEPFLPLETDYGLNYVVNYTKQYGEIRLLNNYGSTKYDQVQITFKTPPGAGKLQFKKYSSSGSTADVTIGGGILFYSCTVDAATTSQVSMQWRTATFSPVTITKLQVRKASDGTYVDAIPVGMHDSGIESIAAPTYVKTPIGATHYASLYYNDQALVVPERISAETFKVENGNLVSVKTYATGDVIPAATGVILSTGEREGYYIFRHTDLPGEAPTGSMLLGSDAAATTTGPDATATYKFYKLSTNLAGDPTTVGFYFGATAGGAFTNGAHKAYLAVPTASASATRYFFSDAIADDIATGLSSVLPEETKRSWYTLDGRALNAPPTAPGIYIHGGKKVLVK
;
A
#
# COMPACT_ATOMS: atom_id res chain seq x y z
N MET A 1 62.56 -38.29 39.08
CA MET A 1 61.11 -37.98 39.33
C MET A 1 60.63 -37.06 38.24
N LEU A 2 59.98 -37.61 37.27
CA LEU A 2 59.58 -36.92 36.03
C LEU A 2 58.09 -36.56 36.13
N LYS A 3 57.77 -35.24 36.21
CA LYS A 3 56.36 -34.76 36.17
C LYS A 3 55.94 -34.58 34.71
N ARG A 4 54.97 -35.40 34.27
CA ARG A 4 54.31 -35.24 32.97
C ARG A 4 53.26 -34.14 33.11
N PHE A 5 53.33 -33.10 32.30
CA PHE A 5 52.25 -32.14 32.07
C PHE A 5 51.36 -32.67 30.95
N LEU A 6 50.10 -32.85 31.27
CA LEU A 6 49.05 -33.23 30.29
C LEU A 6 48.40 -31.95 29.82
N THR A 7 48.62 -31.54 28.59
CA THR A 7 47.96 -30.39 27.96
C THR A 7 46.63 -30.86 27.37
N ILE A 8 45.51 -30.48 27.97
CA ILE A 8 44.17 -30.69 27.43
C ILE A 8 43.89 -29.57 26.43
N LEU A 9 43.82 -29.95 25.13
CA LEU A 9 43.40 -29.07 24.05
C LEU A 9 41.86 -29.05 24.01
N LEU A 10 41.27 -27.96 24.48
CA LEU A 10 39.81 -27.70 24.34
C LEU A 10 39.48 -27.31 22.89
N LEU A 11 38.92 -28.25 22.14
CA LEU A 11 38.27 -27.97 20.89
C LEU A 11 36.91 -27.29 21.17
N LEU A 12 36.85 -25.98 21.01
CA LEU A 12 35.57 -25.29 20.87
C LEU A 12 34.98 -25.60 19.50
N PRO A 13 33.72 -26.08 19.41
CA PRO A 13 33.04 -26.12 18.14
C PRO A 13 32.70 -24.69 17.73
N THR A 14 33.30 -24.22 16.66
CA THR A 14 32.84 -23.01 15.96
C THR A 14 31.45 -23.32 15.41
N LEU A 15 30.42 -22.87 16.11
CA LEU A 15 29.09 -22.73 15.56
C LEU A 15 29.18 -21.68 14.43
N LEU A 16 29.26 -22.17 13.20
CA LEU A 16 28.90 -21.38 12.03
C LEU A 16 27.40 -21.05 12.17
N LEU A 17 27.08 -19.87 12.73
CA LEU A 17 25.78 -19.26 12.48
C LEU A 17 25.73 -19.03 10.96
N SER A 18 25.10 -19.92 10.23
CA SER A 18 24.60 -19.61 8.91
C SER A 18 23.54 -18.51 9.13
N ALA A 19 23.88 -17.25 8.84
CA ALA A 19 22.89 -16.24 8.64
C ALA A 19 21.90 -16.78 7.59
N GLN A 20 20.68 -17.02 7.98
CA GLN A 20 19.61 -17.36 7.07
C GLN A 20 19.46 -16.15 6.15
N THR A 21 20.00 -16.24 4.95
CA THR A 21 19.79 -15.24 3.91
C THR A 21 18.30 -15.31 3.59
N THR A 22 17.53 -14.35 4.07
CA THR A 22 16.17 -14.12 3.58
C THR A 22 16.31 -13.86 2.08
N THR A 23 15.89 -14.81 1.27
CA THR A 23 15.85 -14.64 -0.19
C THR A 23 14.74 -13.65 -0.49
N PHE A 24 15.06 -12.55 -1.18
CA PHE A 24 14.06 -11.63 -1.68
C PHE A 24 13.17 -12.33 -2.71
N GLU A 25 11.92 -11.94 -2.79
CA GLU A 25 11.03 -12.39 -3.85
C GLU A 25 11.59 -12.03 -5.24
N THR A 26 11.30 -12.86 -6.22
CA THR A 26 11.69 -12.62 -7.61
C THR A 26 10.99 -11.39 -8.18
N ALA A 27 11.51 -10.85 -9.27
CA ALA A 27 10.89 -9.75 -10.00
C ALA A 27 9.44 -10.06 -10.42
N THR A 28 9.15 -11.30 -10.80
CA THR A 28 7.80 -11.75 -11.19
C THR A 28 6.85 -11.75 -10.00
N GLU A 29 7.28 -12.25 -8.85
CA GLU A 29 6.49 -12.22 -7.61
C GLU A 29 6.26 -10.79 -7.15
N ALA A 30 7.29 -9.94 -7.17
CA ALA A 30 7.18 -8.53 -6.81
C ALA A 30 6.16 -7.80 -7.68
N VAL A 31 6.20 -7.95 -9.00
CA VAL A 31 5.24 -7.33 -9.92
C VAL A 31 3.81 -7.83 -9.65
N ALA A 32 3.62 -9.12 -9.40
CA ALA A 32 2.31 -9.67 -9.04
C ALA A 32 1.80 -9.12 -7.69
N ASN A 33 2.70 -8.95 -6.71
CA ASN A 33 2.37 -8.47 -5.36
C ASN A 33 2.17 -6.95 -5.28
N MET A 34 2.77 -6.15 -6.18
CA MET A 34 2.49 -4.70 -6.31
C MET A 34 1.03 -4.42 -6.64
N LYS A 35 0.38 -5.32 -7.39
CA LYS A 35 -1.01 -5.21 -7.81
C LYS A 35 -1.25 -3.94 -8.62
N VAL A 36 -1.82 -2.90 -8.00
CA VAL A 36 -2.08 -1.61 -8.61
C VAL A 36 -1.41 -0.50 -7.80
N GLY A 37 -0.76 0.43 -8.49
CA GLY A 37 0.04 1.47 -7.88
C GLY A 37 -0.42 2.89 -8.22
N TRP A 38 0.12 3.84 -7.48
CA TRP A 38 -0.07 5.27 -7.68
C TRP A 38 1.27 6.01 -7.66
N ASN A 39 1.36 7.12 -8.42
CA ASN A 39 2.54 7.98 -8.42
C ASN A 39 2.35 9.17 -7.46
N LEU A 40 3.27 9.34 -6.51
CA LEU A 40 3.41 10.54 -5.69
C LEU A 40 4.09 11.65 -6.51
N GLY A 41 3.50 12.00 -7.66
CA GLY A 41 4.08 12.94 -8.61
C GLY A 41 3.93 14.40 -8.19
N ASN A 42 4.75 15.27 -8.82
CA ASN A 42 4.87 16.69 -8.54
C ASN A 42 5.27 17.05 -7.10
N THR A 43 6.00 16.16 -6.43
CA THR A 43 6.52 16.32 -5.07
C THR A 43 8.04 16.26 -5.05
N LEU A 44 8.64 15.11 -4.77
CA LEU A 44 10.11 14.96 -4.77
C LEU A 44 10.72 14.99 -6.17
N ASP A 45 9.92 14.86 -7.20
CA ASP A 45 10.30 15.13 -8.60
C ASP A 45 10.24 16.61 -8.99
N ALA A 46 9.56 17.45 -8.20
CA ALA A 46 9.54 18.89 -8.44
C ALA A 46 10.94 19.47 -8.27
N HIS A 47 11.35 20.33 -9.22
CA HIS A 47 12.72 20.77 -9.26
C HIS A 47 12.89 22.23 -9.66
N ASN A 48 13.82 22.90 -9.01
CA ASN A 48 14.35 24.21 -9.38
C ASN A 48 15.78 24.30 -8.84
N LYS A 49 16.75 24.57 -9.70
CA LYS A 49 18.16 24.66 -9.33
C LYS A 49 18.51 25.66 -8.22
N ASN A 50 17.63 26.62 -7.98
CA ASN A 50 17.82 27.66 -6.97
C ASN A 50 17.13 27.35 -5.65
N VAL A 51 16.53 26.17 -5.50
CA VAL A 51 15.81 25.74 -4.31
C VAL A 51 16.45 24.45 -3.81
N SER A 52 17.18 24.55 -2.70
CA SER A 52 17.88 23.43 -2.06
C SER A 52 17.22 22.96 -0.76
N ASP A 53 16.33 23.76 -0.18
CA ASP A 53 15.54 23.31 0.98
C ASP A 53 14.59 22.19 0.57
N PRO A 54 14.61 21.01 1.25
CA PRO A 54 13.81 19.87 0.86
C PRO A 54 12.30 20.14 0.85
N THR A 55 11.80 20.88 1.84
CA THR A 55 10.36 21.21 1.96
C THR A 55 9.92 22.18 0.85
N ALA A 56 10.74 23.19 0.57
CA ALA A 56 10.48 24.15 -0.49
C ALA A 56 10.52 23.46 -1.89
N SER A 57 11.45 22.52 -2.10
CA SER A 57 11.49 21.71 -3.32
C SER A 57 10.24 20.87 -3.51
N GLU A 58 9.81 20.16 -2.47
CA GLU A 58 8.63 19.29 -2.51
C GLU A 58 7.34 20.06 -2.86
N THR A 59 7.25 21.32 -2.50
CA THR A 59 6.06 22.16 -2.72
C THR A 59 6.10 23.03 -3.97
N LEU A 60 7.17 22.98 -4.75
CA LEU A 60 7.40 23.83 -5.94
C LEU A 60 6.27 23.77 -6.99
N ARG A 61 5.61 22.62 -7.12
CA ARG A 61 4.50 22.43 -8.07
C ARG A 61 3.13 22.51 -7.42
N GLY A 62 3.05 23.15 -6.23
CA GLY A 62 1.79 23.40 -5.52
C GLY A 62 1.25 22.21 -4.75
N GLN A 63 2.03 21.14 -4.62
CA GLN A 63 1.69 20.02 -3.73
C GLN A 63 1.99 20.40 -2.27
N SER A 64 1.27 19.77 -1.35
CA SER A 64 1.60 19.88 0.06
C SER A 64 2.72 18.92 0.45
N VAL A 65 3.44 19.25 1.51
CA VAL A 65 4.44 18.35 2.09
C VAL A 65 3.81 17.01 2.39
N THR A 66 4.43 15.93 1.90
CA THR A 66 3.93 14.56 2.05
C THR A 66 3.94 14.14 3.53
N LYS A 67 2.83 13.57 3.97
CA LYS A 67 2.62 13.03 5.32
C LYS A 67 2.33 11.53 5.28
N PRO A 68 2.61 10.80 6.38
CA PRO A 68 2.35 9.36 6.44
C PRO A 68 0.87 9.00 6.23
N GLU A 69 -0.07 9.87 6.67
CA GLU A 69 -1.50 9.66 6.52
C GLU A 69 -1.95 9.60 5.04
N LEU A 70 -1.20 10.22 4.12
CA LEU A 70 -1.46 10.09 2.70
C LEU A 70 -1.21 8.65 2.21
N MET A 71 -0.14 8.03 2.67
CA MET A 71 0.18 6.64 2.32
C MET A 71 -0.81 5.67 2.94
N GLN A 72 -1.22 5.92 4.18
CA GLN A 72 -2.28 5.17 4.85
C GLN A 72 -3.59 5.24 4.05
N MET A 73 -4.01 6.42 3.59
CA MET A 73 -5.20 6.59 2.76
C MET A 73 -5.10 5.79 1.45
N MET A 74 -3.94 5.79 0.79
CA MET A 74 -3.75 5.02 -0.45
C MET A 74 -3.81 3.51 -0.19
N LYS A 75 -3.23 3.03 0.90
CA LYS A 75 -3.34 1.62 1.32
C LYS A 75 -4.80 1.24 1.58
N GLU A 76 -5.53 2.08 2.31
CA GLU A 76 -6.96 1.86 2.60
C GLU A 76 -7.83 1.88 1.34
N ALA A 77 -7.46 2.67 0.34
CA ALA A 77 -8.09 2.67 -0.97
C ALA A 77 -7.81 1.39 -1.78
N GLY A 78 -6.86 0.55 -1.37
CA GLY A 78 -6.55 -0.72 -2.02
C GLY A 78 -5.31 -0.71 -2.90
N PHE A 79 -4.52 0.38 -2.90
CA PHE A 79 -3.25 0.40 -3.63
C PHE A 79 -2.21 -0.46 -2.93
N GLY A 80 -1.48 -1.27 -3.70
CA GLY A 80 -0.42 -2.14 -3.22
C GLY A 80 0.97 -1.53 -3.33
N ALA A 81 1.12 -0.47 -4.11
CA ALA A 81 2.42 0.14 -4.40
C ALA A 81 2.33 1.65 -4.61
N ILE A 82 3.40 2.36 -4.24
CA ILE A 82 3.58 3.79 -4.51
C ILE A 82 4.91 3.99 -5.25
N ARG A 83 4.86 4.64 -6.40
CA ARG A 83 6.07 5.18 -7.02
C ARG A 83 6.30 6.60 -6.51
N VAL A 84 7.49 6.83 -6.00
CA VAL A 84 7.97 8.11 -5.46
C VAL A 84 9.05 8.63 -6.42
N PRO A 85 8.68 9.41 -7.45
CA PRO A 85 9.65 9.99 -8.35
C PRO A 85 10.50 11.02 -7.63
N VAL A 86 11.84 10.99 -7.86
CA VAL A 86 12.80 11.84 -7.17
C VAL A 86 13.74 12.51 -8.18
N THR A 87 13.88 13.83 -8.10
CA THR A 87 14.87 14.59 -8.84
C THR A 87 16.04 14.95 -7.94
N TRP A 88 17.26 14.69 -8.39
CA TRP A 88 18.46 14.77 -7.56
C TRP A 88 19.33 15.97 -7.83
N TYR A 89 19.43 16.44 -9.10
CA TYR A 89 20.39 17.47 -9.49
C TYR A 89 20.32 18.79 -8.71
N PRO A 90 19.17 19.28 -8.21
CA PRO A 90 19.12 20.50 -7.44
C PRO A 90 19.72 20.34 -6.02
N HIS A 91 19.87 19.10 -5.60
CA HIS A 91 20.33 18.69 -4.28
C HIS A 91 21.68 17.95 -4.35
N MET A 92 22.44 18.19 -5.40
CA MET A 92 23.77 17.64 -5.59
C MET A 92 24.82 18.74 -5.63
N ALA A 93 25.92 18.55 -4.93
CA ALA A 93 27.09 19.38 -5.06
C ALA A 93 27.77 19.17 -6.44
N THR A 94 28.71 20.05 -6.78
CA THR A 94 29.46 19.98 -8.07
C THR A 94 30.30 18.71 -8.22
N ASP A 95 30.70 18.09 -7.11
CA ASP A 95 31.41 16.81 -7.06
C ASP A 95 30.47 15.60 -7.15
N GLY A 96 29.14 15.80 -7.27
CA GLY A 96 28.14 14.76 -7.34
C GLY A 96 27.66 14.25 -5.98
N THR A 97 28.11 14.83 -4.87
CA THR A 97 27.64 14.46 -3.53
C THR A 97 26.19 14.92 -3.32
N VAL A 98 25.31 14.00 -2.92
CA VAL A 98 23.92 14.29 -2.59
C VAL A 98 23.81 14.96 -1.24
N ASP A 99 23.00 16.01 -1.15
CA ASP A 99 22.70 16.69 0.11
C ASP A 99 22.08 15.75 1.13
N ALA A 100 22.61 15.75 2.36
CA ALA A 100 22.18 14.83 3.42
C ALA A 100 20.73 15.08 3.88
N ALA A 101 20.27 16.34 3.86
CA ALA A 101 18.90 16.69 4.24
C ALA A 101 17.90 16.20 3.16
N TRP A 102 18.27 16.31 1.88
CA TRP A 102 17.47 15.74 0.80
C TRP A 102 17.37 14.22 0.90
N MET A 103 18.50 13.54 1.06
CA MET A 103 18.52 12.09 1.25
C MET A 103 17.67 11.68 2.47
N ALA A 104 17.74 12.40 3.58
CA ALA A 104 16.92 12.15 4.76
C ALA A 104 15.43 12.34 4.47
N ARG A 105 15.06 13.36 3.66
CA ARG A 105 13.65 13.58 3.25
C ARG A 105 13.14 12.45 2.37
N VAL A 106 13.91 12.03 1.38
CA VAL A 106 13.56 10.88 0.51
C VAL A 106 13.35 9.63 1.37
N LYS A 107 14.26 9.36 2.32
CA LYS A 107 14.12 8.23 3.25
C LYS A 107 12.83 8.30 4.06
N ALA A 108 12.48 9.46 4.61
CA ALA A 108 11.26 9.62 5.37
C ALA A 108 10.01 9.30 4.55
N VAL A 109 9.94 9.74 3.28
CA VAL A 109 8.81 9.43 2.40
C VAL A 109 8.75 7.94 2.04
N VAL A 110 9.91 7.31 1.77
CA VAL A 110 10.00 5.85 1.56
C VAL A 110 9.50 5.10 2.80
N ASP A 111 9.91 5.53 4.01
CA ASP A 111 9.47 4.91 5.26
C ASP A 111 7.95 5.04 5.47
N TYR A 112 7.32 6.15 5.05
CA TYR A 112 5.87 6.30 5.09
C TYR A 112 5.16 5.24 4.23
N VAL A 113 5.67 4.95 3.04
CA VAL A 113 5.11 3.93 2.13
C VAL A 113 5.29 2.52 2.70
N ILE A 114 6.53 2.18 3.07
CA ILE A 114 6.88 0.83 3.52
C ILE A 114 6.20 0.49 4.86
N SER A 115 6.03 1.48 5.75
CA SER A 115 5.31 1.27 7.03
C SER A 115 3.85 0.84 6.85
N GLN A 116 3.25 1.08 5.68
CA GLN A 116 1.92 0.60 5.33
C GLN A 116 1.94 -0.80 4.67
N GLY A 117 3.09 -1.46 4.58
CA GLY A 117 3.24 -2.73 3.87
C GLY A 117 3.03 -2.61 2.35
N MET A 118 3.30 -1.45 1.77
CA MET A 118 3.23 -1.22 0.32
C MET A 118 4.62 -1.24 -0.29
N TYR A 119 4.70 -1.65 -1.56
CA TYR A 119 5.91 -1.48 -2.36
C TYR A 119 6.19 0.01 -2.59
N CYS A 120 7.45 0.37 -2.56
CA CYS A 120 7.92 1.71 -2.86
C CYS A 120 8.93 1.66 -4.01
N ILE A 121 8.69 2.41 -5.08
CA ILE A 121 9.64 2.58 -6.19
C ILE A 121 10.21 3.99 -6.10
N ILE A 122 11.54 4.12 -6.06
CA ILE A 122 12.24 5.41 -6.21
C ILE A 122 13.11 5.40 -7.45
N ASN A 123 13.35 6.58 -8.04
CA ASN A 123 14.10 6.69 -9.28
C ASN A 123 14.99 7.94 -9.36
N VAL A 124 15.63 8.11 -10.52
CA VAL A 124 16.23 9.35 -10.98
C VAL A 124 15.30 9.96 -12.03
N HIS A 125 14.56 11.05 -11.67
CA HIS A 125 13.41 11.49 -12.46
C HIS A 125 13.74 12.62 -13.45
N HIS A 126 13.62 13.88 -13.04
CA HIS A 126 13.88 15.03 -13.93
C HIS A 126 15.36 15.44 -13.98
N ASP A 127 16.26 14.53 -13.69
CA ASP A 127 17.68 14.64 -14.02
C ASP A 127 17.94 14.45 -15.51
N GLY A 128 16.93 13.95 -16.23
CA GLY A 128 16.96 13.73 -17.68
C GLY A 128 16.56 14.95 -18.51
N ASN A 129 16.94 14.92 -19.80
CA ASN A 129 16.48 15.80 -20.88
C ASN A 129 16.84 17.28 -20.66
N PRO A 130 18.13 17.63 -20.61
CA PRO A 130 18.58 19.00 -20.46
C PRO A 130 18.04 19.89 -21.58
N THR A 131 17.32 20.95 -21.23
CA THR A 131 16.81 21.95 -22.19
C THR A 131 17.76 23.13 -22.38
N THR A 132 18.75 23.27 -21.50
CA THR A 132 19.76 24.32 -21.51
C THR A 132 21.14 23.77 -21.18
N SER A 133 22.19 24.34 -21.69
CA SER A 133 23.58 23.90 -21.53
C SER A 133 24.24 24.37 -20.22
N THR A 134 23.48 24.62 -19.15
CA THR A 134 24.04 25.06 -17.88
C THR A 134 24.32 23.88 -16.92
N THR A 135 25.39 23.92 -16.15
CA THR A 135 25.84 22.87 -15.23
C THR A 135 24.89 22.59 -14.08
N THR A 136 23.85 23.38 -13.92
CA THR A 136 22.80 23.27 -12.87
C THR A 136 21.45 22.95 -13.47
N SER A 137 21.39 22.29 -14.61
CA SER A 137 20.18 21.79 -15.27
C SER A 137 20.16 20.27 -15.23
N PRO A 138 19.06 19.64 -15.63
CA PRO A 138 19.05 18.21 -15.94
C PRO A 138 20.24 17.83 -16.82
N TRP A 139 20.85 16.69 -16.59
CA TRP A 139 22.18 16.36 -17.12
C TRP A 139 22.25 15.03 -17.86
N LEU A 140 21.24 14.17 -17.76
CA LEU A 140 21.18 12.88 -18.45
C LEU A 140 20.45 12.98 -19.80
N ARG A 141 20.98 12.32 -20.81
CA ARG A 141 20.39 12.23 -22.15
C ARG A 141 20.72 10.87 -22.78
N ALA A 142 19.82 10.35 -23.58
CA ALA A 142 20.03 9.10 -24.32
C ALA A 142 20.89 9.35 -25.56
N THR A 143 22.18 9.65 -25.37
CA THR A 143 23.21 9.70 -26.40
C THR A 143 24.50 9.12 -25.84
N MET A 144 25.31 8.47 -26.67
CA MET A 144 26.59 7.91 -26.24
C MET A 144 27.58 8.97 -25.79
N ASP A 145 27.56 10.16 -26.42
CA ASP A 145 28.38 11.28 -25.96
C ASP A 145 28.01 11.71 -24.54
N ASN A 146 26.71 11.79 -24.25
CA ASN A 146 26.26 12.12 -22.89
C ASN A 146 26.58 10.99 -21.88
N TYR A 147 26.41 9.73 -22.26
CA TYR A 147 26.81 8.59 -21.46
C TYR A 147 28.29 8.63 -21.12
N ASN A 148 29.15 8.76 -22.13
CA ASN A 148 30.61 8.83 -21.95
C ASN A 148 31.05 9.96 -21.02
N ALA A 149 30.35 11.10 -21.05
CA ALA A 149 30.64 12.25 -20.20
C ALA A 149 30.10 12.14 -18.77
N ASN A 150 29.05 11.34 -18.53
CA ASN A 150 28.29 11.40 -17.29
C ASN A 150 28.08 10.04 -16.59
N HIS A 151 28.50 8.91 -17.16
CA HIS A 151 28.24 7.61 -16.55
C HIS A 151 28.86 7.46 -15.15
N GLU A 152 30.06 7.96 -14.91
CA GLU A 152 30.70 7.93 -13.60
C GLU A 152 29.89 8.71 -12.54
N ARG A 153 29.36 9.87 -12.92
CA ARG A 153 28.48 10.68 -12.07
C ARG A 153 27.16 9.95 -11.78
N PHE A 154 26.61 9.27 -12.77
CA PHE A 154 25.38 8.49 -12.65
C PHE A 154 25.58 7.26 -11.75
N GLU A 155 26.68 6.55 -11.89
CA GLU A 155 27.07 5.41 -11.05
C GLU A 155 27.32 5.85 -9.60
N ASN A 156 28.00 7.01 -9.40
CA ASN A 156 28.21 7.59 -8.08
C ASN A 156 26.87 7.96 -7.43
N LEU A 157 25.93 8.58 -8.15
CA LEU A 157 24.59 8.91 -7.63
C LEU A 157 23.89 7.63 -7.17
N TRP A 158 23.84 6.57 -8.01
CA TRP A 158 23.20 5.31 -7.64
C TRP A 158 23.92 4.60 -6.50
N THR A 159 25.22 4.71 -6.42
CA THR A 159 25.99 4.18 -5.27
C THR A 159 25.61 4.86 -3.97
N GLN A 160 25.43 6.20 -3.96
CA GLN A 160 24.99 6.94 -2.78
C GLN A 160 23.55 6.54 -2.38
N ILE A 161 22.62 6.50 -3.34
CA ILE A 161 21.22 6.07 -3.12
C ILE A 161 21.23 4.63 -2.55
N ALA A 162 21.88 3.71 -3.23
CA ALA A 162 21.90 2.30 -2.85
C ALA A 162 22.51 2.08 -1.45
N ASN A 163 23.57 2.80 -1.09
CA ASN A 163 24.14 2.74 0.25
C ASN A 163 23.20 3.30 1.34
N ALA A 164 22.48 4.39 1.05
CA ALA A 164 21.52 4.98 1.98
C ALA A 164 20.36 4.02 2.32
N PHE A 165 19.99 3.15 1.38
CA PHE A 165 18.90 2.18 1.51
C PHE A 165 19.36 0.71 1.60
N LYS A 166 20.63 0.46 1.87
CA LYS A 166 21.26 -0.86 1.82
C LYS A 166 20.56 -1.92 2.68
N ASN A 167 19.98 -1.52 3.81
CA ASN A 167 19.34 -2.41 4.77
C ASN A 167 17.81 -2.48 4.61
N TYR A 168 17.23 -1.80 3.63
CA TYR A 168 15.79 -1.87 3.35
C TYR A 168 15.43 -3.22 2.72
N GLY A 169 14.26 -3.75 3.08
CA GLY A 169 13.75 -5.02 2.59
C GLY A 169 13.30 -4.98 1.12
N GLU A 170 12.66 -6.04 0.70
CA GLU A 170 12.20 -6.28 -0.68
C GLU A 170 11.11 -5.33 -1.17
N LEU A 171 10.35 -4.71 -0.24
CA LEU A 171 9.33 -3.72 -0.61
C LEU A 171 9.90 -2.45 -1.25
N LEU A 172 11.20 -2.18 -1.11
CA LEU A 172 11.85 -1.06 -1.80
C LEU A 172 12.48 -1.54 -3.11
N ILE A 173 12.09 -0.92 -4.21
CA ILE A 173 12.55 -1.19 -5.56
C ILE A 173 13.20 0.07 -6.13
N PHE A 174 14.28 -0.07 -6.88
CA PHE A 174 14.92 1.04 -7.57
C PHE A 174 14.60 1.02 -9.05
N GLU A 175 14.30 2.18 -9.62
CA GLU A 175 14.11 2.40 -11.06
C GLU A 175 15.21 3.32 -11.59
N GLY A 176 15.99 2.86 -12.56
CA GLY A 176 17.26 3.44 -12.96
C GLY A 176 17.19 4.92 -13.38
N TYR A 177 16.20 5.26 -14.18
CA TYR A 177 15.93 6.61 -14.68
C TYR A 177 14.49 6.70 -15.18
N ASN A 178 14.02 7.94 -15.45
CA ASN A 178 12.65 8.17 -15.92
C ASN A 178 12.53 8.06 -17.45
N GLU A 179 12.52 9.17 -18.17
CA GLU A 179 12.26 9.27 -19.61
C GLU A 179 13.44 9.95 -20.29
N LEU A 180 14.50 9.21 -20.57
CA LEU A 180 15.67 9.78 -21.27
C LEU A 180 15.41 9.84 -22.77
N LEU A 181 15.52 11.05 -23.34
CA LEU A 181 15.31 11.34 -24.74
C LEU A 181 16.65 11.49 -25.49
N ASP A 182 16.61 11.29 -26.80
CA ASP A 182 17.73 11.49 -27.71
C ASP A 182 18.06 12.99 -27.94
N ALA A 183 19.01 13.25 -28.82
CA ALA A 183 19.43 14.61 -29.17
C ALA A 183 18.30 15.46 -29.75
N ASN A 184 17.29 14.84 -30.35
CA ASN A 184 16.14 15.47 -30.97
C ASN A 184 14.92 15.63 -30.05
N ASN A 185 15.02 15.20 -28.80
CA ASN A 185 13.90 15.13 -27.83
C ASN A 185 12.69 14.33 -28.36
N SER A 186 12.96 13.19 -28.99
CA SER A 186 11.93 12.30 -29.53
C SER A 186 11.23 11.51 -28.41
N TRP A 187 9.88 11.42 -28.44
CA TRP A 187 9.12 10.88 -27.30
C TRP A 187 8.65 9.43 -27.48
N ASN A 188 8.25 9.02 -28.65
CA ASN A 188 7.66 7.68 -28.81
C ASN A 188 8.69 6.61 -29.17
N TYR A 189 9.71 6.98 -29.89
CA TYR A 189 10.85 6.17 -30.31
C TYR A 189 11.99 7.11 -30.70
N ALA A 190 13.21 6.65 -30.67
CA ALA A 190 14.35 7.52 -30.94
C ALA A 190 14.32 8.07 -32.38
N SER A 191 14.87 9.27 -32.54
CA SER A 191 15.16 9.96 -33.81
C SER A 191 14.05 10.77 -34.49
N PHE A 192 12.86 10.84 -33.91
CA PHE A 192 11.88 11.79 -34.43
C PHE A 192 12.02 13.15 -33.74
N ALA A 193 12.60 14.13 -34.42
CA ALA A 193 12.38 15.53 -34.09
C ALA A 193 10.85 15.83 -34.17
N SER A 194 10.38 16.97 -33.97
CA SER A 194 8.97 17.37 -33.97
C SER A 194 8.08 16.87 -35.12
N ASN A 195 8.62 16.11 -36.08
CA ASN A 195 7.93 15.63 -37.29
C ASN A 195 8.28 14.16 -37.57
N GLU A 196 7.27 13.30 -37.53
CA GLU A 196 7.35 11.84 -37.67
C GLU A 196 7.96 11.36 -38.99
N ASP A 197 7.99 12.22 -40.02
CA ASP A 197 8.54 11.90 -41.32
C ASP A 197 10.09 11.94 -41.40
N LYS A 198 10.77 12.22 -40.30
CA LYS A 198 12.22 12.41 -40.24
C LYS A 198 12.94 11.39 -39.37
N TYR A 199 12.69 10.10 -39.56
CA TYR A 199 13.44 9.08 -38.88
C TYR A 199 14.93 9.11 -39.28
N ASP A 200 15.80 9.16 -38.28
CA ASP A 200 17.26 9.07 -38.45
C ASP A 200 17.79 7.83 -37.73
N ALA A 201 18.16 6.83 -38.50
CA ALA A 201 18.63 5.56 -37.97
C ALA A 201 19.93 5.68 -37.16
N THR A 202 20.76 6.70 -37.41
CA THR A 202 22.01 6.93 -36.68
C THR A 202 21.71 7.45 -35.27
N VAL A 203 20.83 8.43 -35.17
CA VAL A 203 20.39 8.99 -33.90
C VAL A 203 19.66 7.90 -33.08
N ALA A 204 18.84 7.07 -33.73
CA ALA A 204 18.15 5.98 -33.07
C ALA A 204 19.12 4.94 -32.49
N ALA A 205 20.10 4.50 -33.30
CA ALA A 205 21.09 3.52 -32.85
C ALA A 205 21.93 4.06 -31.69
N ASP A 206 22.34 5.31 -31.73
CA ASP A 206 23.09 5.98 -30.65
C ASP A 206 22.26 6.06 -29.36
N ALA A 207 20.98 6.45 -29.47
CA ALA A 207 20.10 6.57 -28.34
C ALA A 207 19.82 5.20 -27.66
N TYR A 208 19.56 4.15 -28.44
CA TYR A 208 19.36 2.82 -27.89
C TYR A 208 20.62 2.24 -27.24
N ALA A 209 21.80 2.50 -27.83
CA ALA A 209 23.08 2.13 -27.22
C ALA A 209 23.28 2.82 -25.87
N ALA A 210 22.98 4.12 -25.77
CA ALA A 210 23.09 4.88 -24.53
C ALA A 210 22.13 4.38 -23.45
N ILE A 211 20.88 4.07 -23.79
CA ILE A 211 19.89 3.50 -22.86
C ILE A 211 20.40 2.17 -22.29
N ASN A 212 20.92 1.28 -23.14
CA ASN A 212 21.47 -0.01 -22.71
C ASN A 212 22.70 0.18 -21.81
N ALA A 213 23.57 1.13 -22.13
CA ALA A 213 24.76 1.44 -21.32
C ALA A 213 24.37 1.99 -19.93
N TYR A 214 23.43 2.97 -19.86
CA TYR A 214 22.91 3.47 -18.59
C TYR A 214 22.22 2.38 -17.76
N ALA A 215 21.46 1.48 -18.39
CA ALA A 215 20.85 0.37 -17.71
C ALA A 215 21.88 -0.58 -17.06
N GLN A 216 22.98 -0.90 -17.78
CA GLN A 216 24.06 -1.72 -17.23
C GLN A 216 24.81 -1.00 -16.10
N SER A 217 25.14 0.29 -16.25
CA SER A 217 25.77 1.11 -15.21
C SER A 217 24.92 1.15 -13.93
N PHE A 218 23.62 1.35 -14.06
CA PHE A 218 22.68 1.33 -12.93
C PHE A 218 22.71 0.01 -12.17
N VAL A 219 22.54 -1.11 -12.88
CA VAL A 219 22.56 -2.44 -12.25
C VAL A 219 23.91 -2.70 -11.57
N SER A 220 25.01 -2.43 -12.25
CA SER A 220 26.36 -2.62 -11.73
C SER A 220 26.64 -1.80 -10.47
N ALA A 221 26.30 -0.52 -10.48
CA ALA A 221 26.49 0.40 -9.35
C ALA A 221 25.68 -0.05 -8.11
N VAL A 222 24.42 -0.41 -8.30
CA VAL A 222 23.58 -0.88 -7.19
C VAL A 222 24.11 -2.20 -6.61
N ARG A 223 24.40 -3.18 -7.46
CA ARG A 223 24.88 -4.53 -7.03
C ARG A 223 26.23 -4.43 -6.29
N ALA A 224 27.12 -3.55 -6.72
CA ALA A 224 28.43 -3.34 -6.08
C ALA A 224 28.34 -2.90 -4.62
N THR A 225 27.23 -2.28 -4.19
CA THR A 225 27.04 -1.87 -2.80
C THR A 225 26.81 -3.05 -1.84
N GLY A 226 26.36 -4.20 -2.33
CA GLY A 226 26.11 -5.41 -1.54
C GLY A 226 24.95 -5.26 -0.53
N GLY A 227 24.94 -6.11 0.52
CA GLY A 227 23.83 -6.18 1.47
C GLY A 227 22.54 -6.57 0.77
N ASN A 228 21.40 -6.00 1.17
CA ASN A 228 20.09 -6.28 0.54
C ASN A 228 20.03 -5.85 -0.93
N ASN A 229 20.89 -4.94 -1.36
CA ASN A 229 20.98 -4.53 -2.76
C ASN A 229 21.52 -5.63 -3.69
N ALA A 230 22.18 -6.66 -3.14
CA ALA A 230 22.60 -7.82 -3.91
C ALA A 230 21.44 -8.63 -4.51
N GLN A 231 20.24 -8.54 -3.90
CA GLN A 231 19.04 -9.25 -4.34
C GLN A 231 17.83 -8.32 -4.60
N ARG A 232 17.97 -7.01 -4.41
CA ARG A 232 16.90 -6.05 -4.63
C ARG A 232 16.39 -6.09 -6.05
N ASN A 233 15.06 -6.09 -6.24
CA ASN A 233 14.46 -5.93 -7.55
C ASN A 233 14.78 -4.55 -8.14
N LEU A 234 15.21 -4.51 -9.40
CA LEU A 234 15.61 -3.30 -10.11
C LEU A 234 14.78 -3.14 -11.38
N ILE A 235 14.32 -1.91 -11.65
CA ILE A 235 13.56 -1.59 -12.86
C ILE A 235 14.49 -0.89 -13.85
N ILE A 236 14.71 -1.53 -15.00
CA ILE A 236 15.33 -0.91 -16.16
C ILE A 236 14.23 -0.33 -17.07
N LYS A 237 14.57 0.64 -17.89
CA LYS A 237 13.59 1.35 -18.72
C LYS A 237 13.88 1.18 -20.19
N THR A 238 12.82 1.16 -20.99
CA THR A 238 12.93 1.34 -22.44
C THR A 238 13.33 2.78 -22.76
N TYR A 239 13.75 3.03 -24.00
CA TYR A 239 13.97 4.41 -24.50
C TYR A 239 12.73 5.28 -24.22
N ALA A 240 12.93 6.48 -23.66
CA ALA A 240 11.88 7.41 -23.26
C ALA A 240 10.76 6.79 -22.41
N SER A 241 11.02 5.67 -21.75
CA SER A 241 9.98 4.83 -21.13
C SER A 241 8.84 4.43 -22.06
N CYS A 242 9.06 4.42 -23.38
CA CYS A 242 8.02 4.17 -24.37
C CYS A 242 7.32 2.83 -24.16
N GLY A 243 5.97 2.86 -24.25
CA GLY A 243 5.09 1.69 -24.10
C GLY A 243 4.56 1.14 -25.44
N ALA A 244 5.14 1.53 -26.59
CA ALA A 244 4.83 1.04 -27.94
C ALA A 244 3.32 1.03 -28.27
N ARG A 245 2.63 2.15 -28.02
CA ARG A 245 1.19 2.28 -28.26
C ARG A 245 0.87 2.43 -29.74
N GLY A 246 -0.18 1.74 -30.22
CA GLY A 246 -0.69 1.89 -31.58
C GLY A 246 0.10 1.11 -32.65
N THR A 247 -0.22 1.38 -33.92
CA THR A 247 0.34 0.71 -35.10
C THR A 247 0.70 1.70 -36.22
N TRP A 248 0.76 2.98 -35.91
CA TRP A 248 0.88 4.07 -36.91
C TRP A 248 2.30 4.27 -37.47
N SER A 249 3.29 3.61 -36.86
CA SER A 249 4.66 3.61 -37.34
C SER A 249 5.32 2.26 -37.14
N PRO A 250 6.17 1.78 -38.08
CA PRO A 250 6.96 0.56 -37.89
C PRO A 250 8.01 0.68 -36.80
N HIS A 251 8.41 1.90 -36.41
CA HIS A 251 9.44 2.15 -35.41
C HIS A 251 8.92 2.10 -33.95
N LEU A 252 7.60 2.02 -33.73
CA LEU A 252 7.00 2.04 -32.37
C LEU A 252 7.51 0.94 -31.44
N THR A 253 7.93 -0.20 -31.99
CA THR A 253 8.43 -1.32 -31.24
C THR A 253 9.95 -1.33 -31.09
N GLU A 254 10.67 -0.41 -31.72
CA GLU A 254 12.14 -0.34 -31.62
C GLU A 254 12.64 -0.18 -30.17
N PRO A 255 12.02 0.67 -29.30
CA PRO A 255 12.40 0.72 -27.89
C PRO A 255 12.40 -0.64 -27.19
N PHE A 256 11.56 -1.57 -27.63
CA PHE A 256 11.49 -2.93 -27.10
C PHE A 256 12.51 -3.85 -27.76
N THR A 257 12.57 -3.85 -29.11
CA THR A 257 13.46 -4.76 -29.84
C THR A 257 14.92 -4.45 -29.58
N GLN A 258 15.29 -3.17 -29.43
CA GLN A 258 16.66 -2.70 -29.20
C GLN A 258 17.09 -2.72 -27.73
N LEU A 259 16.14 -2.87 -26.77
CA LEU A 259 16.48 -3.01 -25.37
C LEU A 259 17.29 -4.29 -25.14
N GLN A 260 18.43 -4.15 -24.48
CA GLN A 260 19.24 -5.27 -23.99
C GLN A 260 19.04 -5.40 -22.47
N ILE A 261 18.73 -6.60 -22.03
CA ILE A 261 18.63 -6.85 -20.59
C ILE A 261 20.05 -6.85 -20.02
N PRO A 262 20.37 -6.03 -19.01
CA PRO A 262 21.68 -5.99 -18.40
C PRO A 262 22.12 -7.34 -17.83
N THR A 263 23.43 -7.58 -17.82
CA THR A 263 23.99 -8.67 -17.04
C THR A 263 23.82 -8.35 -15.54
N ASP A 264 23.15 -9.22 -14.84
CA ASP A 264 22.88 -9.09 -13.40
C ASP A 264 23.30 -10.36 -12.66
N PRO A 265 24.18 -10.28 -11.64
CA PRO A 265 24.51 -11.43 -10.80
C PRO A 265 23.31 -11.95 -10.00
N ALA A 266 22.30 -11.09 -9.73
CA ALA A 266 21.05 -11.49 -9.09
C ALA A 266 20.05 -11.99 -10.16
N GLN A 267 19.96 -13.32 -10.27
CA GLN A 267 19.05 -13.93 -11.25
C GLN A 267 17.58 -13.62 -10.89
N ASN A 268 16.77 -13.31 -11.89
CA ASN A 268 15.32 -13.05 -11.77
C ASN A 268 14.96 -11.81 -10.91
N HIS A 269 15.85 -10.82 -10.80
CA HIS A 269 15.62 -9.59 -10.03
C HIS A 269 15.59 -8.32 -10.89
N LEU A 270 15.44 -8.47 -12.22
CA LEU A 270 15.22 -7.35 -13.14
C LEU A 270 13.77 -7.29 -13.61
N ILE A 271 13.23 -6.08 -13.64
CA ILE A 271 11.89 -5.70 -14.13
C ILE A 271 12.10 -4.72 -15.28
N THR A 272 11.28 -4.77 -16.32
CA THR A 272 11.28 -3.74 -17.37
C THR A 272 10.12 -2.79 -17.18
N GLY A 273 10.42 -1.49 -17.08
CA GLY A 273 9.46 -0.41 -16.89
C GLY A 273 9.16 0.37 -18.15
N VAL A 274 7.87 0.69 -18.37
CA VAL A 274 7.39 1.56 -19.46
C VAL A 274 6.37 2.57 -18.95
N HIS A 275 6.06 3.58 -19.76
CA HIS A 275 4.95 4.52 -19.58
C HIS A 275 3.89 4.33 -20.66
N ALA A 276 2.62 4.56 -20.31
CA ALA A 276 1.50 4.38 -21.22
C ALA A 276 0.50 5.53 -21.08
N TYR A 277 0.38 6.35 -22.11
CA TYR A 277 -0.57 7.45 -22.17
C TYR A 277 -1.47 7.33 -23.43
N PRO A 278 -2.36 6.31 -23.48
CA PRO A 278 -3.30 6.18 -24.59
C PRO A 278 -4.24 7.38 -24.68
N ARG A 279 -4.72 7.70 -25.89
CA ARG A 279 -5.64 8.82 -26.10
C ARG A 279 -7.07 8.38 -25.98
N ILE A 280 -7.87 9.08 -25.19
CA ILE A 280 -9.33 8.89 -25.08
C ILE A 280 -10.12 10.00 -25.76
N ALA A 281 -9.47 11.09 -26.12
CA ALA A 281 -10.06 12.19 -26.87
C ALA A 281 -9.18 12.56 -28.05
N GLU A 282 -9.77 13.15 -29.08
CA GLU A 282 -9.06 13.77 -30.19
C GLU A 282 -8.47 15.13 -29.77
N THR A 283 -7.69 15.73 -30.65
CA THR A 283 -7.03 17.01 -30.35
C THR A 283 -8.00 18.19 -30.18
N ASP A 284 -9.21 18.07 -30.71
CA ASP A 284 -10.30 19.04 -30.54
C ASP A 284 -11.13 18.81 -29.27
N GLY A 285 -10.78 17.79 -28.47
CA GLY A 285 -11.48 17.44 -27.23
C GLY A 285 -12.65 16.49 -27.41
N THR A 286 -13.01 16.08 -28.64
CA THR A 286 -14.07 15.10 -28.85
C THR A 286 -13.65 13.73 -28.35
N ALA A 287 -14.57 12.99 -27.71
CA ALA A 287 -14.30 11.63 -27.22
C ALA A 287 -14.03 10.68 -28.40
N ARG A 288 -12.96 9.92 -28.31
CA ARG A 288 -12.69 8.83 -29.27
C ARG A 288 -13.67 7.69 -29.03
N THR A 289 -14.01 6.95 -30.09
CA THR A 289 -14.88 5.81 -29.95
C THR A 289 -14.24 4.70 -29.10
N SER A 290 -15.03 3.95 -28.36
CA SER A 290 -14.53 2.82 -27.56
C SER A 290 -13.79 1.78 -28.42
N SER A 291 -14.22 1.57 -29.67
CA SER A 291 -13.53 0.68 -30.61
C SER A 291 -12.15 1.19 -31.03
N ALA A 292 -11.96 2.49 -31.21
CA ALA A 292 -10.66 3.08 -31.53
C ALA A 292 -9.70 2.97 -30.35
N ILE A 293 -10.20 3.19 -29.13
CA ILE A 293 -9.42 3.03 -27.90
C ILE A 293 -9.03 1.56 -27.71
N ALA A 294 -9.98 0.64 -27.84
CA ALA A 294 -9.73 -0.79 -27.73
C ALA A 294 -8.71 -1.29 -28.75
N ALA A 295 -8.73 -0.79 -30.00
CA ALA A 295 -7.75 -1.13 -31.02
C ALA A 295 -6.33 -0.67 -30.65
N GLU A 296 -6.19 0.56 -30.11
CA GLU A 296 -4.90 1.09 -29.62
C GLU A 296 -4.37 0.25 -28.45
N LEU A 297 -5.24 -0.08 -27.48
CA LEU A 297 -4.87 -0.92 -26.32
C LEU A 297 -4.51 -2.36 -26.76
N ASN A 298 -5.24 -2.95 -27.68
CA ASN A 298 -4.92 -4.29 -28.21
C ASN A 298 -3.52 -4.34 -28.80
N ALA A 299 -3.15 -3.34 -29.61
CA ALA A 299 -1.82 -3.24 -30.19
C ALA A 299 -0.76 -3.05 -29.10
N GLN A 300 -0.98 -2.15 -28.15
CA GLN A 300 -0.05 -1.88 -27.07
C GLN A 300 0.21 -3.11 -26.20
N PHE A 301 -0.85 -3.76 -25.72
CA PHE A 301 -0.70 -4.94 -24.88
C PHE A 301 -0.10 -6.14 -25.64
N SER A 302 -0.40 -6.29 -26.92
CA SER A 302 0.26 -7.27 -27.79
C SER A 302 1.77 -7.00 -27.87
N ASN A 303 2.18 -5.75 -28.04
CA ASN A 303 3.61 -5.38 -28.08
C ASN A 303 4.29 -5.63 -26.71
N LEU A 304 3.63 -5.27 -25.61
CA LEU A 304 4.14 -5.48 -24.25
C LEU A 304 4.36 -6.98 -23.93
N THR A 305 3.41 -7.83 -24.30
CA THR A 305 3.47 -9.27 -23.99
C THR A 305 4.36 -10.03 -24.96
N ASN A 306 4.21 -9.82 -26.28
CA ASN A 306 4.85 -10.64 -27.30
C ASN A 306 6.27 -10.18 -27.65
N ILE A 307 6.65 -8.94 -27.36
CA ILE A 307 7.97 -8.40 -27.67
C ILE A 307 8.74 -8.12 -26.38
N LEU A 308 8.21 -7.29 -25.47
CA LEU A 308 8.95 -6.84 -24.30
C LEU A 308 9.08 -7.91 -23.23
N ALA A 309 7.97 -8.48 -22.78
CA ALA A 309 7.99 -9.56 -21.77
C ALA A 309 8.70 -10.82 -22.27
N ALA A 310 8.68 -11.07 -23.58
CA ALA A 310 9.41 -12.18 -24.22
C ALA A 310 10.94 -12.08 -24.08
N LYS A 311 11.49 -10.92 -23.62
CA LYS A 311 12.90 -10.77 -23.28
C LYS A 311 13.29 -11.43 -21.94
N GLY A 312 12.32 -11.96 -21.19
CA GLY A 312 12.55 -12.75 -19.98
C GLY A 312 12.49 -11.94 -18.67
N THR A 313 12.01 -10.70 -18.70
CA THR A 313 11.76 -9.91 -17.50
C THR A 313 10.26 -9.59 -17.40
N PRO A 314 9.64 -9.57 -16.19
CA PRO A 314 8.29 -9.07 -16.03
C PRO A 314 8.23 -7.58 -16.35
N VAL A 315 7.05 -7.11 -16.76
CA VAL A 315 6.82 -5.73 -17.18
C VAL A 315 6.00 -4.99 -16.13
N VAL A 316 6.33 -3.72 -15.90
CA VAL A 316 5.57 -2.78 -15.09
C VAL A 316 5.29 -1.50 -15.89
N ILE A 317 4.06 -0.98 -15.79
CA ILE A 317 3.72 0.33 -16.36
C ILE A 317 3.82 1.34 -15.22
N THR A 318 5.01 1.97 -15.09
CA THR A 318 5.32 2.85 -13.96
C THR A 318 4.64 4.21 -14.03
N GLU A 319 4.07 4.57 -15.18
CA GLU A 319 3.15 5.70 -15.34
C GLU A 319 2.09 5.38 -16.37
N TRP A 320 0.84 5.65 -16.03
CA TRP A 320 -0.25 5.64 -17.00
C TRP A 320 -1.32 6.67 -16.66
N SER A 321 -1.93 7.21 -17.68
CA SER A 321 -3.12 8.05 -17.68
C SER A 321 -3.60 8.17 -19.13
N SER A 322 -4.38 9.18 -19.46
CA SER A 322 -4.66 9.54 -20.85
C SER A 322 -3.98 10.85 -21.24
N SER A 323 -3.33 10.86 -22.39
CA SER A 323 -2.57 12.03 -22.87
C SER A 323 -3.44 13.26 -23.24
N ASN A 324 -4.73 13.05 -23.51
CA ASN A 324 -5.59 14.11 -24.03
C ASN A 324 -6.69 14.55 -23.05
N VAL A 325 -6.60 14.16 -21.77
CA VAL A 325 -7.47 14.70 -20.72
C VAL A 325 -6.81 15.96 -20.16
N ASN A 326 -6.94 17.06 -20.90
CA ASN A 326 -6.47 18.35 -20.42
C ASN A 326 -7.68 19.15 -19.94
N ALA A 327 -7.77 19.38 -18.62
CA ALA A 327 -8.84 20.09 -17.96
C ALA A 327 -9.07 21.53 -18.46
N THR A 328 -8.12 22.10 -19.23
CA THR A 328 -8.25 23.47 -19.76
C THR A 328 -8.92 23.56 -21.12
N THR A 329 -8.97 22.46 -21.88
CA THR A 329 -9.50 22.43 -23.25
C THR A 329 -10.61 21.43 -23.48
N THR A 330 -10.81 20.50 -22.54
CA THR A 330 -11.80 19.43 -22.61
C THR A 330 -12.78 19.58 -21.45
N ASP A 331 -14.07 19.52 -21.74
CA ASP A 331 -15.09 19.40 -20.68
C ASP A 331 -14.92 18.03 -20.01
N TYR A 332 -14.20 18.04 -18.91
CA TYR A 332 -13.84 16.82 -18.19
C TYR A 332 -15.07 16.09 -17.66
N ASP A 333 -16.08 16.85 -17.22
CA ASP A 333 -17.32 16.24 -16.70
C ASP A 333 -18.11 15.58 -17.83
N ALA A 334 -18.10 16.13 -19.04
CA ALA A 334 -18.77 15.54 -20.20
C ALA A 334 -18.15 14.21 -20.64
N ILE A 335 -16.84 14.00 -20.43
CA ILE A 335 -16.14 12.74 -20.78
C ILE A 335 -15.86 11.84 -19.59
N ARG A 336 -16.35 12.19 -18.39
CA ARG A 336 -16.02 11.48 -17.15
C ARG A 336 -16.32 9.98 -17.21
N SER A 337 -17.52 9.60 -17.64
CA SER A 337 -17.90 8.19 -17.77
C SER A 337 -17.03 7.46 -18.80
N HIS A 338 -16.65 8.14 -19.86
CA HIS A 338 -15.78 7.60 -20.90
C HIS A 338 -14.37 7.34 -20.34
N PHE A 339 -13.85 8.26 -19.53
CA PHE A 339 -12.55 8.10 -18.86
C PHE A 339 -12.57 6.97 -17.83
N LEU A 340 -13.63 6.82 -17.05
CA LEU A 340 -13.77 5.71 -16.10
C LEU A 340 -13.83 4.35 -16.80
N ASN A 341 -14.56 4.27 -17.91
CA ASN A 341 -14.62 3.05 -18.73
C ASN A 341 -13.25 2.69 -19.33
N PHE A 342 -12.51 3.69 -19.82
CA PHE A 342 -11.14 3.51 -20.29
C PHE A 342 -10.22 3.01 -19.15
N ALA A 343 -10.28 3.63 -17.97
CA ALA A 343 -9.47 3.24 -16.82
C ALA A 343 -9.76 1.78 -16.42
N ALA A 344 -11.04 1.39 -16.41
CA ALA A 344 -11.44 0.02 -16.12
C ALA A 344 -10.88 -1.00 -17.13
N ASP A 345 -11.01 -0.72 -18.43
CA ASP A 345 -10.48 -1.59 -19.50
C ASP A 345 -8.95 -1.69 -19.42
N PHE A 346 -8.26 -0.55 -19.26
CA PHE A 346 -6.81 -0.50 -19.16
C PHE A 346 -6.28 -1.34 -18.00
N VAL A 347 -6.84 -1.15 -16.79
CA VAL A 347 -6.40 -1.88 -15.59
C VAL A 347 -6.72 -3.36 -15.68
N SER A 348 -7.89 -3.73 -16.23
CA SER A 348 -8.25 -5.14 -16.44
C SER A 348 -7.28 -5.85 -17.39
N ARG A 349 -6.83 -5.16 -18.45
CA ARG A 349 -5.81 -5.68 -19.36
C ARG A 349 -4.45 -5.83 -18.69
N CYS A 350 -4.06 -4.87 -17.84
CA CYS A 350 -2.85 -4.99 -17.05
C CYS A 350 -2.89 -6.23 -16.16
N LYS A 351 -4.00 -6.46 -15.45
CA LYS A 351 -4.22 -7.64 -14.62
C LYS A 351 -4.08 -8.93 -15.43
N GLN A 352 -4.75 -9.01 -16.58
CA GLN A 352 -4.71 -10.18 -17.47
C GLN A 352 -3.30 -10.46 -18.01
N ALA A 353 -2.52 -9.40 -18.27
CA ALA A 353 -1.15 -9.50 -18.78
C ALA A 353 -0.10 -9.72 -17.67
N GLY A 354 -0.47 -9.76 -16.39
CA GLY A 354 0.47 -9.84 -15.27
C GLY A 354 1.32 -8.59 -15.10
N ILE A 355 0.82 -7.42 -15.48
CA ILE A 355 1.48 -6.13 -15.44
C ILE A 355 0.92 -5.29 -14.29
N ALA A 356 1.79 -4.71 -13.45
CA ALA A 356 1.36 -3.77 -12.41
C ALA A 356 1.31 -2.33 -12.98
N PRO A 357 0.14 -1.67 -13.01
CA PRO A 357 -0.02 -0.31 -13.51
C PRO A 357 0.05 0.72 -12.39
N PHE A 358 0.77 1.84 -12.59
CA PHE A 358 0.88 2.95 -11.66
C PHE A 358 0.23 4.22 -12.24
N TYR A 359 -0.91 4.63 -11.68
CA TYR A 359 -1.63 5.81 -12.18
C TYR A 359 -0.84 7.12 -11.93
N TRP A 360 -0.71 7.94 -12.95
CA TRP A 360 -0.14 9.30 -12.87
C TRP A 360 -1.24 10.34 -12.83
N MET A 361 -1.35 11.18 -11.84
CA MET A 361 -1.03 11.22 -10.41
C MET A 361 -2.21 11.85 -9.63
N GLY A 362 -3.22 12.40 -10.32
CA GLY A 362 -4.26 13.29 -9.81
C GLY A 362 -5.34 12.64 -8.93
N LEU A 363 -5.10 11.48 -8.31
CA LEU A 363 -6.06 10.86 -7.38
C LEU A 363 -6.16 11.63 -6.06
N SER A 364 -5.04 12.20 -5.60
CA SER A 364 -4.98 13.13 -4.47
C SER A 364 -4.00 14.25 -4.84
N ASP A 365 -4.42 15.49 -4.76
CA ASP A 365 -3.68 16.61 -5.32
C ASP A 365 -3.78 17.87 -4.46
N LYS A 366 -2.71 18.68 -4.43
CA LYS A 366 -2.63 19.97 -3.75
C LYS A 366 -3.01 19.87 -2.25
N THR A 367 -3.91 20.73 -1.80
CA THR A 367 -4.37 20.81 -0.41
C THR A 367 -5.08 19.53 0.07
N TYR A 368 -5.55 18.67 -0.84
CA TYR A 368 -6.09 17.37 -0.47
C TYR A 368 -5.04 16.45 0.18
N ARG A 369 -3.76 16.69 -0.07
CA ARG A 369 -2.66 15.95 0.57
C ARG A 369 -2.32 16.46 1.97
N THR A 370 -2.76 17.66 2.35
CA THR A 370 -2.50 18.25 3.69
C THR A 370 -3.23 17.48 4.79
N MET A 371 -4.52 17.22 4.55
CA MET A 371 -5.37 16.31 5.33
C MET A 371 -5.93 15.31 4.33
N PRO A 372 -5.33 14.13 4.22
CA PRO A 372 -5.46 13.31 3.02
C PRO A 372 -6.90 13.01 2.61
N ALA A 373 -7.19 13.33 1.36
CA ALA A 373 -8.45 13.06 0.69
C ALA A 373 -8.21 12.69 -0.78
N MET A 374 -9.12 11.93 -1.36
CA MET A 374 -9.14 11.71 -2.79
C MET A 374 -9.73 12.91 -3.53
N THR A 375 -9.02 13.43 -4.52
CA THR A 375 -9.55 14.40 -5.48
C THR A 375 -10.53 13.74 -6.45
N GLN A 376 -10.25 12.47 -6.78
CA GLN A 376 -11.02 11.68 -7.75
C GLN A 376 -11.35 10.29 -7.15
N PRO A 377 -12.31 10.23 -6.19
CA PRO A 377 -12.62 8.98 -5.49
C PRO A 377 -13.24 7.91 -6.39
N ASP A 378 -14.04 8.30 -7.38
CA ASP A 378 -14.65 7.39 -8.36
C ASP A 378 -13.59 6.77 -9.29
N LEU A 379 -12.58 7.52 -9.69
CA LEU A 379 -11.48 6.99 -10.48
C LEU A 379 -10.59 6.05 -9.66
N ALA A 380 -10.25 6.43 -8.42
CA ALA A 380 -9.49 5.58 -7.52
C ALA A 380 -10.22 4.25 -7.29
N TYR A 381 -11.53 4.30 -7.03
CA TYR A 381 -12.36 3.10 -6.92
C TYR A 381 -12.38 2.27 -8.20
N THR A 382 -12.57 2.91 -9.36
CA THR A 382 -12.59 2.22 -10.65
C THR A 382 -11.27 1.48 -10.89
N ILE A 383 -10.13 2.12 -10.66
CA ILE A 383 -8.81 1.52 -10.81
C ILE A 383 -8.66 0.29 -9.93
N VAL A 384 -8.91 0.45 -8.63
CA VAL A 384 -8.75 -0.65 -7.66
C VAL A 384 -9.74 -1.77 -7.93
N ASN A 385 -11.04 -1.44 -8.07
CA ASN A 385 -12.10 -2.43 -8.28
C ASN A 385 -11.91 -3.23 -9.57
N SER A 386 -11.42 -2.60 -10.64
CA SER A 386 -11.14 -3.29 -11.90
C SER A 386 -9.96 -4.27 -11.77
N TYR A 387 -8.93 -3.92 -11.00
CA TYR A 387 -7.83 -4.84 -10.74
C TYR A 387 -8.26 -6.05 -9.92
N TYR A 388 -9.14 -5.85 -8.94
CA TYR A 388 -9.68 -6.92 -8.09
C TYR A 388 -10.96 -7.55 -8.65
N GLU A 389 -11.28 -7.31 -9.93
CA GLU A 389 -12.38 -7.97 -10.66
C GLU A 389 -13.75 -7.82 -9.96
N GLY A 390 -14.00 -6.65 -9.38
CA GLY A 390 -15.24 -6.36 -8.67
C GLY A 390 -15.35 -6.93 -7.25
N THR A 391 -14.29 -7.60 -6.76
CA THR A 391 -14.29 -8.19 -5.41
C THR A 391 -13.77 -7.23 -4.33
N TYR A 392 -13.25 -6.07 -4.71
CA TYR A 392 -12.77 -5.09 -3.75
C TYR A 392 -13.92 -4.25 -3.19
N GLU A 393 -14.10 -4.29 -1.90
CA GLU A 393 -15.03 -3.42 -1.19
C GLU A 393 -14.26 -2.41 -0.33
N PRO A 394 -14.58 -1.11 -0.46
CA PRO A 394 -13.95 -0.09 0.37
C PRO A 394 -14.27 -0.30 1.85
N PHE A 395 -13.28 0.01 2.66
CA PHE A 395 -13.23 -0.31 4.07
C PHE A 395 -13.80 0.82 4.93
N LEU A 396 -15.09 1.09 4.86
CA LEU A 396 -15.71 2.03 5.79
C LEU A 396 -17.07 1.50 6.23
N PRO A 397 -17.24 1.18 7.51
CA PRO A 397 -18.54 0.85 8.04
C PRO A 397 -19.36 2.14 8.12
N LEU A 398 -20.05 2.48 7.04
CA LEU A 398 -20.88 3.70 6.97
C LEU A 398 -22.30 3.48 7.47
N GLU A 399 -22.67 2.24 7.79
CA GLU A 399 -24.06 1.83 7.93
C GLU A 399 -24.51 1.56 9.37
N THR A 400 -23.67 1.82 10.36
CA THR A 400 -24.01 1.62 11.77
C THR A 400 -24.15 2.93 12.53
N ASP A 401 -25.10 3.03 13.46
CA ASP A 401 -25.23 4.17 14.37
C ASP A 401 -24.09 4.15 15.39
N TYR A 402 -23.21 5.11 15.31
CA TYR A 402 -22.00 5.14 16.12
C TYR A 402 -22.12 5.96 17.40
N GLY A 403 -23.21 6.69 17.63
CA GLY A 403 -23.37 7.52 18.83
C GLY A 403 -22.21 8.48 19.03
N LEU A 404 -21.73 9.07 17.94
CA LEU A 404 -20.47 9.81 17.94
C LEU A 404 -20.63 11.20 18.53
N ASN A 405 -19.72 11.58 19.43
CA ASN A 405 -19.58 12.95 19.91
C ASN A 405 -18.29 13.55 19.33
N TYR A 406 -18.42 14.40 18.29
CA TYR A 406 -17.29 15.14 17.75
C TYR A 406 -17.27 16.55 18.28
N VAL A 407 -16.15 16.98 18.85
CA VAL A 407 -15.89 18.40 19.09
C VAL A 407 -15.07 18.91 17.90
N VAL A 408 -15.65 19.83 17.14
CA VAL A 408 -14.98 20.47 16.01
C VAL A 408 -14.63 21.89 16.39
N ASN A 409 -13.34 22.21 16.37
CA ASN A 409 -12.84 23.52 16.69
C ASN A 409 -12.37 24.24 15.43
N TYR A 410 -13.17 25.14 14.90
CA TYR A 410 -12.83 25.97 13.76
C TYR A 410 -11.96 27.16 14.18
N THR A 411 -10.88 27.44 13.48
CA THR A 411 -9.93 28.53 13.75
C THR A 411 -9.99 29.66 12.75
N LYS A 412 -10.66 29.48 11.61
CA LYS A 412 -10.92 30.52 10.62
C LYS A 412 -12.14 30.17 9.77
N GLN A 413 -12.70 31.23 9.17
CA GLN A 413 -13.75 31.10 8.14
C GLN A 413 -13.26 30.20 7.00
N TYR A 414 -14.16 29.40 6.46
CA TYR A 414 -13.91 28.42 5.39
C TYR A 414 -13.14 27.18 5.83
N GLY A 415 -12.92 26.97 7.11
CA GLY A 415 -12.45 25.69 7.62
C GLY A 415 -13.39 24.56 7.19
N GLU A 416 -12.84 23.47 6.65
CA GLU A 416 -13.62 22.38 6.02
C GLU A 416 -13.17 21.03 6.52
N ILE A 417 -14.11 20.20 6.98
CA ILE A 417 -13.88 18.80 7.31
C ILE A 417 -14.53 17.87 6.28
N ARG A 418 -13.84 16.84 5.93
CA ARG A 418 -14.35 15.74 5.12
C ARG A 418 -15.10 14.76 6.02
N LEU A 419 -16.36 14.48 5.68
CA LEU A 419 -17.24 13.62 6.47
C LEU A 419 -17.13 12.14 6.06
N LEU A 420 -16.81 11.88 4.80
CA LEU A 420 -16.72 10.54 4.24
C LEU A 420 -15.48 10.41 3.37
N ASN A 421 -14.83 9.27 3.46
CA ASN A 421 -13.79 8.85 2.55
C ASN A 421 -14.25 7.59 1.80
N ASN A 422 -15.35 7.71 1.05
CA ASN A 422 -15.91 6.61 0.29
C ASN A 422 -15.30 6.58 -1.11
N TYR A 423 -14.58 5.52 -1.43
CA TYR A 423 -14.01 5.27 -2.76
C TYR A 423 -14.99 4.56 -3.71
N GLY A 424 -16.15 4.14 -3.19
CA GLY A 424 -17.18 3.44 -3.93
C GLY A 424 -18.01 4.33 -4.85
N SER A 425 -18.90 3.69 -5.57
CA SER A 425 -19.88 4.35 -6.45
C SER A 425 -21.08 4.93 -5.69
N THR A 426 -21.20 4.68 -4.39
CA THR A 426 -22.31 5.19 -3.58
C THR A 426 -22.32 6.71 -3.61
N LYS A 427 -23.48 7.29 -3.94
CA LYS A 427 -23.72 8.73 -4.00
C LYS A 427 -24.66 9.15 -2.87
N TYR A 428 -24.46 10.35 -2.37
CA TYR A 428 -25.22 10.92 -1.27
C TYR A 428 -25.84 12.24 -1.68
N ASP A 429 -27.06 12.51 -1.24
CA ASP A 429 -27.84 13.69 -1.65
C ASP A 429 -28.31 14.55 -0.47
N GLN A 430 -28.13 14.10 0.77
CA GLN A 430 -28.53 14.85 1.94
C GLN A 430 -27.61 14.59 3.14
N VAL A 431 -27.45 15.59 4.02
CA VAL A 431 -26.77 15.50 5.31
C VAL A 431 -27.74 15.86 6.43
N GLN A 432 -27.66 15.08 7.52
CA GLN A 432 -28.33 15.42 8.79
C GLN A 432 -27.26 15.57 9.88
N ILE A 433 -27.41 16.62 10.70
CA ILE A 433 -26.52 16.92 11.80
C ILE A 433 -27.32 17.24 13.07
N THR A 434 -26.91 16.66 14.19
CA THR A 434 -27.44 16.98 15.50
C THR A 434 -26.32 17.47 16.41
N PHE A 435 -26.49 18.60 17.01
CA PHE A 435 -25.54 19.14 17.98
C PHE A 435 -25.92 18.72 19.41
N LYS A 436 -24.95 18.59 20.28
CA LYS A 436 -25.15 18.29 21.71
C LYS A 436 -25.84 19.44 22.44
N THR A 437 -25.42 20.65 22.10
CA THR A 437 -25.99 21.88 22.58
C THR A 437 -26.30 22.80 21.40
N PRO A 438 -27.26 23.70 21.47
CA PRO A 438 -27.53 24.62 20.38
C PRO A 438 -26.26 25.36 19.97
N PRO A 439 -25.84 25.32 18.70
CA PRO A 439 -24.68 26.08 18.23
C PRO A 439 -24.99 27.56 18.30
N GLY A 440 -23.97 28.40 18.42
CA GLY A 440 -24.08 29.84 18.21
C GLY A 440 -24.59 30.18 16.81
N ALA A 441 -25.10 31.39 16.63
CA ALA A 441 -25.57 31.85 15.33
C ALA A 441 -24.44 31.80 14.30
N GLY A 442 -24.72 31.21 13.15
CA GLY A 442 -23.71 31.03 12.11
C GLY A 442 -24.27 30.38 10.85
N LYS A 443 -23.38 30.01 9.97
CA LYS A 443 -23.68 29.31 8.72
C LYS A 443 -22.74 28.16 8.48
N LEU A 444 -23.31 27.04 8.12
CA LEU A 444 -22.61 25.86 7.60
C LEU A 444 -22.93 25.63 6.13
N GLN A 445 -22.03 25.06 5.40
CA GLN A 445 -22.25 24.60 4.04
C GLN A 445 -21.83 23.16 3.92
N PHE A 446 -22.68 22.33 3.33
CA PHE A 446 -22.38 20.96 3.00
C PHE A 446 -22.27 20.84 1.49
N LYS A 447 -21.22 20.19 1.01
CA LYS A 447 -20.93 20.16 -0.42
C LYS A 447 -20.12 18.93 -0.80
N LYS A 448 -20.00 18.69 -2.11
CA LYS A 448 -18.96 17.82 -2.64
C LYS A 448 -17.60 18.38 -2.23
N TYR A 449 -16.78 17.56 -1.63
CA TYR A 449 -15.46 17.96 -1.13
C TYR A 449 -14.66 18.72 -2.19
N SER A 450 -14.21 19.92 -1.83
CA SER A 450 -13.39 20.82 -2.67
C SER A 450 -13.99 21.21 -4.03
N SER A 451 -15.30 21.06 -4.24
CA SER A 451 -15.89 21.65 -5.43
C SER A 451 -16.20 23.14 -5.22
N SER A 452 -16.16 23.90 -6.31
CA SER A 452 -16.66 25.29 -6.33
C SER A 452 -18.19 25.37 -6.35
N GLY A 453 -18.85 24.26 -6.71
CA GLY A 453 -20.30 24.14 -6.64
C GLY A 453 -20.74 24.06 -5.18
N SER A 454 -21.62 24.92 -4.76
CA SER A 454 -22.05 25.00 -3.38
C SER A 454 -23.53 24.76 -3.26
N THR A 455 -23.91 23.99 -2.26
CA THR A 455 -25.29 24.06 -1.71
C THR A 455 -25.53 25.41 -1.05
N ALA A 456 -26.77 25.75 -0.82
CA ALA A 456 -27.10 26.92 -0.04
C ALA A 456 -26.51 26.80 1.39
N ASP A 457 -26.14 27.96 1.96
CA ASP A 457 -25.73 28.03 3.37
C ASP A 457 -26.88 27.55 4.26
N VAL A 458 -26.58 26.71 5.23
CA VAL A 458 -27.48 26.32 6.30
C VAL A 458 -27.27 27.28 7.46
N THR A 459 -28.27 28.12 7.75
CA THR A 459 -28.25 28.99 8.92
C THR A 459 -28.47 28.18 10.17
N ILE A 460 -27.55 28.29 11.14
CA ILE A 460 -27.60 27.60 12.43
C ILE A 460 -27.73 28.59 13.58
N GLY A 461 -28.23 28.13 14.72
CA GLY A 461 -28.45 28.92 15.90
C GLY A 461 -29.93 28.94 16.37
N GLY A 462 -30.33 29.92 17.16
CA GLY A 462 -31.72 30.06 17.60
C GLY A 462 -32.25 28.92 18.48
N GLY A 463 -31.37 28.19 19.18
CA GLY A 463 -31.77 27.12 20.05
C GLY A 463 -32.02 25.76 19.35
N ILE A 464 -31.79 25.66 18.05
CA ILE A 464 -32.08 24.48 17.26
C ILE A 464 -30.86 23.52 17.34
N LEU A 465 -31.12 22.26 17.60
CA LEU A 465 -30.09 21.19 17.68
C LEU A 465 -29.93 20.39 16.38
N PHE A 466 -30.99 20.22 15.61
CA PHE A 466 -31.02 19.35 14.42
C PHE A 466 -31.16 20.19 13.14
N TYR A 467 -30.35 19.86 12.17
CA TYR A 467 -30.39 20.46 10.84
C TYR A 467 -30.29 19.37 9.77
N SER A 468 -30.98 19.62 8.66
CA SER A 468 -30.89 18.76 7.47
C SER A 468 -30.74 19.64 6.23
N CYS A 469 -29.88 19.24 5.33
CA CYS A 469 -29.69 19.96 4.07
C CYS A 469 -29.39 19.01 2.90
N THR A 470 -29.78 19.46 1.71
CA THR A 470 -29.38 18.78 0.46
C THR A 470 -27.94 19.10 0.13
N VAL A 471 -27.14 18.10 -0.17
CA VAL A 471 -25.81 18.28 -0.77
C VAL A 471 -25.92 18.26 -2.28
N ASP A 472 -24.92 18.87 -2.92
CA ASP A 472 -24.90 19.07 -4.36
C ASP A 472 -25.04 17.76 -5.12
N ALA A 473 -26.27 17.55 -5.54
CA ALA A 473 -26.72 16.48 -6.42
C ALA A 473 -26.42 15.03 -5.99
N ALA A 474 -27.25 14.12 -6.43
CA ALA A 474 -27.14 12.66 -6.32
C ALA A 474 -25.83 12.06 -6.93
N THR A 475 -24.81 12.86 -7.15
CA THR A 475 -23.53 12.49 -7.74
C THR A 475 -22.36 12.50 -6.76
N THR A 476 -22.57 13.00 -5.53
CA THR A 476 -21.50 13.17 -4.55
C THR A 476 -21.20 11.87 -3.81
N SER A 477 -19.98 11.39 -3.90
CA SER A 477 -19.45 10.28 -3.11
C SER A 477 -18.55 10.71 -1.94
N GLN A 478 -18.14 11.96 -1.92
CA GLN A 478 -17.47 12.61 -0.78
C GLN A 478 -18.23 13.84 -0.35
N VAL A 479 -18.52 13.93 0.93
CA VAL A 479 -19.23 15.04 1.55
C VAL A 479 -18.31 15.77 2.50
N SER A 480 -18.34 17.10 2.47
CA SER A 480 -17.63 17.95 3.42
C SER A 480 -18.56 18.93 4.10
N MET A 481 -18.14 19.41 5.29
CA MET A 481 -18.80 20.43 6.06
C MET A 481 -17.86 21.62 6.22
N GLN A 482 -18.27 22.79 5.75
CA GLN A 482 -17.47 24.01 5.79
C GLN A 482 -18.13 25.05 6.68
N TRP A 483 -17.34 25.70 7.57
CA TRP A 483 -17.76 26.83 8.36
C TRP A 483 -17.76 28.11 7.53
N ARG A 484 -18.89 28.82 7.45
CA ARG A 484 -19.06 29.99 6.56
C ARG A 484 -19.03 31.33 7.28
N THR A 485 -19.08 31.34 8.61
CA THR A 485 -19.13 32.56 9.42
C THR A 485 -17.73 32.96 9.86
N ALA A 486 -17.47 34.24 9.97
CA ALA A 486 -16.18 34.75 10.43
C ALA A 486 -15.95 34.57 11.94
N THR A 487 -17.01 34.36 12.71
CA THR A 487 -16.95 34.10 14.16
C THR A 487 -16.84 32.58 14.39
N PHE A 488 -15.95 32.16 15.25
CA PHE A 488 -15.67 30.75 15.52
C PHE A 488 -16.11 30.37 16.93
N SER A 489 -16.70 29.18 17.04
CA SER A 489 -16.99 28.55 18.32
C SER A 489 -16.88 27.06 18.15
N PRO A 490 -16.27 26.34 19.10
CA PRO A 490 -16.30 24.89 19.09
C PRO A 490 -17.75 24.38 19.09
N VAL A 491 -18.02 23.38 18.27
CA VAL A 491 -19.32 22.72 18.21
C VAL A 491 -19.16 21.24 18.54
N THR A 492 -20.07 20.69 19.34
CA THR A 492 -20.15 19.28 19.63
C THR A 492 -21.28 18.66 18.83
N ILE A 493 -20.93 17.70 17.96
CA ILE A 493 -21.85 16.98 17.10
C ILE A 493 -22.10 15.61 17.73
N THR A 494 -23.35 15.26 17.99
CA THR A 494 -23.75 13.97 18.56
C THR A 494 -24.18 12.96 17.49
N LYS A 495 -24.71 13.45 16.37
CA LYS A 495 -25.13 12.63 15.25
C LYS A 495 -24.85 13.33 13.94
N LEU A 496 -24.27 12.62 13.02
CA LEU A 496 -23.94 13.08 11.68
C LEU A 496 -24.25 11.96 10.70
N GLN A 497 -25.19 12.18 9.78
CA GLN A 497 -25.63 11.18 8.82
C GLN A 497 -25.68 11.76 7.42
N VAL A 498 -25.49 10.90 6.44
CA VAL A 498 -25.69 11.18 5.02
C VAL A 498 -26.70 10.21 4.44
N ARG A 499 -27.47 10.68 3.44
CA ARG A 499 -28.48 9.86 2.78
C ARG A 499 -27.94 9.30 1.47
N LYS A 500 -28.06 7.99 1.27
CA LYS A 500 -27.78 7.36 -0.02
C LYS A 500 -28.80 7.82 -1.05
N ALA A 501 -28.32 8.29 -2.21
CA ALA A 501 -29.17 8.75 -3.29
C ALA A 501 -29.93 7.62 -3.98
N SER A 502 -29.45 6.37 -3.88
CA SER A 502 -30.01 5.20 -4.52
C SER A 502 -31.33 4.71 -3.92
N ASP A 503 -31.45 4.78 -2.59
CA ASP A 503 -32.54 4.16 -1.84
C ASP A 503 -33.11 5.04 -0.72
N GLY A 504 -32.51 6.22 -0.49
CA GLY A 504 -32.92 7.16 0.55
C GLY A 504 -32.53 6.75 1.97
N THR A 505 -31.70 5.71 2.12
CA THR A 505 -31.23 5.23 3.44
C THR A 505 -30.22 6.19 4.03
N TYR A 506 -30.37 6.55 5.31
CA TYR A 506 -29.37 7.31 6.07
C TYR A 506 -28.33 6.38 6.68
N VAL A 507 -27.06 6.78 6.55
CA VAL A 507 -25.92 6.11 7.13
C VAL A 507 -25.09 7.11 7.93
N ASP A 508 -24.39 6.64 8.97
CA ASP A 508 -23.54 7.50 9.76
C ASP A 508 -22.34 8.00 8.97
N ALA A 509 -22.05 9.29 9.12
CA ALA A 509 -20.88 9.90 8.55
C ALA A 509 -19.82 10.11 9.63
N ILE A 510 -18.60 9.70 9.35
CA ILE A 510 -17.45 9.82 10.25
C ILE A 510 -16.50 10.86 9.67
N PRO A 511 -16.09 11.90 10.43
CA PRO A 511 -15.02 12.79 9.99
C PRO A 511 -13.74 12.02 9.72
N VAL A 512 -13.22 12.09 8.50
CA VAL A 512 -12.07 11.31 8.05
C VAL A 512 -10.88 12.17 7.64
N GLY A 513 -11.01 13.48 7.69
CA GLY A 513 -9.91 14.41 7.43
C GLY A 513 -10.36 15.88 7.44
N MET A 514 -9.38 16.75 7.45
CA MET A 514 -9.55 18.20 7.35
C MET A 514 -8.94 18.68 6.04
N HIS A 515 -9.57 19.69 5.43
CA HIS A 515 -9.13 20.18 4.13
C HIS A 515 -8.10 21.29 4.24
N ASP A 516 -8.21 22.16 5.22
CA ASP A 516 -7.31 23.29 5.36
C ASP A 516 -6.96 23.62 6.82
N SER A 517 -6.12 24.63 6.99
CA SER A 517 -5.69 25.11 8.31
C SER A 517 -6.78 25.85 9.12
N GLY A 518 -8.04 25.82 8.68
CA GLY A 518 -9.15 26.47 9.38
C GLY A 518 -9.78 25.63 10.48
N ILE A 519 -9.21 24.46 10.77
CA ILE A 519 -9.68 23.58 11.84
C ILE A 519 -8.48 23.22 12.69
N GLU A 520 -8.56 23.54 13.98
CA GLU A 520 -7.49 23.26 14.93
C GLU A 520 -7.48 21.79 15.37
N SER A 521 -8.65 21.27 15.66
CA SER A 521 -8.80 19.89 16.10
C SER A 521 -10.19 19.33 15.79
N ILE A 522 -10.24 18.02 15.58
CA ILE A 522 -11.43 17.21 15.81
C ILE A 522 -11.08 16.39 17.05
N ALA A 523 -11.88 16.51 18.12
CA ALA A 523 -11.60 15.76 19.35
C ALA A 523 -11.46 14.28 19.07
N ALA A 524 -10.67 13.64 19.93
CA ALA A 524 -10.33 12.22 19.81
C ALA A 524 -11.54 11.39 19.37
N PRO A 525 -11.38 10.56 18.37
CA PRO A 525 -12.48 9.78 17.84
C PRO A 525 -13.06 8.90 18.93
N THR A 526 -14.37 8.74 18.90
CA THR A 526 -15.06 7.75 19.69
C THR A 526 -14.90 6.35 19.10
N TYR A 527 -13.80 6.09 18.43
CA TYR A 527 -13.46 4.80 17.83
C TYR A 527 -11.95 4.54 17.86
N VAL A 528 -11.57 3.28 17.75
CA VAL A 528 -10.20 2.85 17.52
C VAL A 528 -10.09 2.17 16.16
N LYS A 529 -8.96 2.38 15.49
CA LYS A 529 -8.67 1.82 14.19
C LYS A 529 -7.59 0.74 14.35
N THR A 530 -7.95 -0.50 14.09
CA THR A 530 -7.07 -1.65 14.31
C THR A 530 -6.68 -2.29 12.98
N PRO A 531 -5.37 -2.42 12.66
CA PRO A 531 -4.93 -3.13 11.48
C PRO A 531 -5.02 -4.64 11.68
N ILE A 532 -5.48 -5.35 10.65
CA ILE A 532 -5.37 -6.81 10.52
C ILE A 532 -4.61 -7.08 9.22
N GLY A 533 -3.47 -7.75 9.33
CA GLY A 533 -2.60 -8.06 8.20
C GLY A 533 -2.97 -9.37 7.51
N ALA A 534 -2.07 -9.83 6.63
CA ALA A 534 -2.24 -11.03 5.79
C ALA A 534 -2.51 -12.35 6.57
N THR A 535 -2.26 -12.38 7.86
CA THR A 535 -2.63 -13.53 8.71
C THR A 535 -4.12 -13.60 9.01
N HIS A 536 -4.89 -12.55 8.71
CA HIS A 536 -6.31 -12.40 9.02
C HIS A 536 -6.64 -12.42 10.54
N TYR A 537 -5.61 -12.27 11.39
CA TYR A 537 -5.75 -12.23 12.84
C TYR A 537 -5.01 -11.02 13.43
N ALA A 538 -5.56 -10.48 14.51
CA ALA A 538 -4.91 -9.48 15.35
C ALA A 538 -5.31 -9.67 16.81
N SER A 539 -4.56 -9.08 17.75
CA SER A 539 -4.96 -9.00 19.14
C SER A 539 -5.33 -7.58 19.53
N LEU A 540 -6.31 -7.39 20.40
CA LEU A 540 -6.81 -6.09 20.83
C LEU A 540 -7.07 -6.07 22.33
N TYR A 541 -6.77 -4.91 22.96
CA TYR A 541 -7.04 -4.63 24.36
C TYR A 541 -7.19 -3.12 24.59
N TYR A 542 -8.20 -2.73 25.35
CA TYR A 542 -8.39 -1.37 25.88
C TYR A 542 -8.89 -1.44 27.33
N ASN A 543 -8.18 -0.76 28.23
CA ASN A 543 -8.48 -0.84 29.67
C ASN A 543 -9.77 -0.11 30.05
N ASP A 544 -9.93 1.09 29.56
CA ASP A 544 -10.99 2.01 30.01
C ASP A 544 -12.12 2.18 28.99
N GLN A 545 -12.11 1.39 27.90
CA GLN A 545 -13.00 1.62 26.79
C GLN A 545 -13.66 0.32 26.33
N ALA A 546 -14.98 0.26 26.40
CA ALA A 546 -15.76 -0.78 25.73
C ALA A 546 -15.88 -0.48 24.24
N LEU A 547 -15.84 -1.52 23.40
CA LEU A 547 -15.76 -1.41 21.94
C LEU A 547 -16.85 -2.23 21.27
N VAL A 548 -17.51 -1.68 20.25
CA VAL A 548 -18.46 -2.41 19.41
C VAL A 548 -17.71 -3.10 18.28
N VAL A 549 -17.98 -4.39 18.09
CA VAL A 549 -17.39 -5.21 17.01
C VAL A 549 -17.94 -4.76 15.66
N PRO A 550 -17.10 -4.35 14.71
CA PRO A 550 -17.54 -3.95 13.38
C PRO A 550 -17.93 -5.15 12.52
N GLU A 551 -18.52 -4.87 11.35
CA GLU A 551 -18.84 -5.90 10.36
C GLU A 551 -17.60 -6.67 9.90
N ARG A 552 -17.83 -7.95 9.54
CA ARG A 552 -16.79 -8.85 8.99
C ARG A 552 -15.66 -9.21 9.95
N ILE A 553 -15.83 -8.93 11.23
CA ILE A 553 -14.91 -9.28 12.29
C ILE A 553 -15.63 -10.17 13.29
N SER A 554 -14.90 -11.15 13.82
CA SER A 554 -15.20 -11.85 15.05
C SER A 554 -14.11 -11.52 16.07
N ALA A 555 -14.51 -11.29 17.31
CA ALA A 555 -13.59 -11.10 18.43
C ALA A 555 -13.79 -12.21 19.44
N GLU A 556 -12.72 -12.92 19.80
CA GLU A 556 -12.81 -14.08 20.69
C GLU A 556 -11.87 -13.97 21.88
N THR A 557 -12.31 -14.51 23.01
CA THR A 557 -11.50 -14.70 24.21
C THR A 557 -11.19 -16.18 24.40
N PHE A 558 -10.02 -16.47 24.99
CA PHE A 558 -9.51 -17.84 25.08
C PHE A 558 -9.03 -18.20 26.49
N LYS A 559 -9.09 -19.50 26.80
CA LYS A 559 -8.39 -20.14 27.93
C LYS A 559 -7.64 -21.37 27.44
N VAL A 560 -6.73 -21.88 28.27
CA VAL A 560 -6.14 -23.22 28.12
C VAL A 560 -6.80 -24.17 29.10
N GLU A 561 -7.36 -25.24 28.57
CA GLU A 561 -8.02 -26.28 29.38
C GLU A 561 -7.61 -27.67 28.86
N ASN A 562 -7.13 -28.53 29.75
CA ASN A 562 -6.63 -29.86 29.40
C ASN A 562 -5.57 -29.89 28.31
N GLY A 563 -4.73 -28.82 28.23
CA GLY A 563 -3.67 -28.68 27.24
C GLY A 563 -4.10 -28.11 25.87
N ASN A 564 -5.38 -27.81 25.70
CA ASN A 564 -5.93 -27.26 24.46
C ASN A 564 -6.35 -25.80 24.66
N LEU A 565 -6.27 -25.03 23.55
CA LEU A 565 -6.83 -23.68 23.48
C LEU A 565 -8.36 -23.80 23.28
N VAL A 566 -9.11 -23.19 24.17
CA VAL A 566 -10.58 -23.25 24.15
C VAL A 566 -11.14 -21.85 24.08
N SER A 567 -12.06 -21.62 23.15
CA SER A 567 -12.84 -20.37 23.08
C SER A 567 -13.73 -20.24 24.30
N VAL A 568 -13.69 -19.07 24.93
CA VAL A 568 -14.48 -18.75 26.12
C VAL A 568 -15.74 -17.99 25.75
N LYS A 569 -15.56 -16.96 24.91
CA LYS A 569 -16.63 -16.10 24.43
C LYS A 569 -16.29 -15.52 23.08
N THR A 570 -17.26 -15.55 22.19
CA THR A 570 -17.22 -14.89 20.88
C THR A 570 -18.13 -13.68 20.91
N TYR A 571 -17.60 -12.56 20.43
CA TYR A 571 -18.33 -11.32 20.16
C TYR A 571 -18.49 -11.20 18.64
N ALA A 572 -19.72 -11.27 18.17
CA ALA A 572 -20.08 -11.09 16.77
C ALA A 572 -20.24 -9.61 16.41
N THR A 573 -20.43 -9.31 15.13
CA THR A 573 -20.76 -7.95 14.67
C THR A 573 -21.89 -7.32 15.48
N GLY A 574 -21.66 -6.11 16.00
CA GLY A 574 -22.59 -5.38 16.83
C GLY A 574 -22.51 -5.68 18.33
N ASP A 575 -21.86 -6.76 18.73
CA ASP A 575 -21.65 -7.06 20.15
C ASP A 575 -20.63 -6.08 20.77
N VAL A 576 -20.70 -5.96 22.09
CA VAL A 576 -19.81 -5.08 22.86
C VAL A 576 -18.72 -5.89 23.54
N ILE A 577 -17.47 -5.64 23.19
CA ILE A 577 -16.28 -6.09 23.93
C ILE A 577 -16.16 -5.19 25.16
N PRO A 578 -16.26 -5.72 26.39
CA PRO A 578 -16.10 -4.90 27.59
C PRO A 578 -14.72 -4.27 27.69
N ALA A 579 -14.64 -3.15 28.40
CA ALA A 579 -13.37 -2.59 28.83
C ALA A 579 -12.54 -3.65 29.59
N ALA A 580 -11.22 -3.52 29.57
CA ALA A 580 -10.26 -4.43 30.20
C ALA A 580 -10.33 -5.90 29.70
N THR A 581 -10.87 -6.13 28.50
CA THR A 581 -11.00 -7.45 27.92
C THR A 581 -10.03 -7.65 26.76
N GLY A 582 -9.07 -8.58 26.90
CA GLY A 582 -8.21 -9.00 25.81
C GLY A 582 -8.94 -9.91 24.83
N VAL A 583 -8.88 -9.62 23.54
CA VAL A 583 -9.50 -10.43 22.49
C VAL A 583 -8.55 -10.71 21.35
N ILE A 584 -8.81 -11.79 20.63
CA ILE A 584 -8.25 -12.07 19.32
C ILE A 584 -9.31 -11.76 18.28
N LEU A 585 -8.94 -10.93 17.35
CA LEU A 585 -9.75 -10.56 16.20
C LEU A 585 -9.45 -11.51 15.05
N SER A 586 -10.49 -11.95 14.36
CA SER A 586 -10.36 -12.72 13.13
C SER A 586 -11.27 -12.16 12.05
N THR A 587 -10.78 -12.17 10.80
CA THR A 587 -11.55 -11.84 9.61
C THR A 587 -11.38 -12.97 8.60
N GLY A 588 -12.49 -13.49 8.05
CA GLY A 588 -12.43 -14.53 7.03
C GLY A 588 -12.06 -14.02 5.64
N GLU A 589 -11.99 -12.71 5.42
CA GLU A 589 -12.05 -12.18 4.06
C GLU A 589 -10.84 -11.36 3.61
N ARG A 590 -10.30 -10.45 4.42
CA ARG A 590 -9.18 -9.61 3.96
C ARG A 590 -8.42 -8.88 5.06
N GLU A 591 -7.16 -8.55 4.75
CA GLU A 591 -6.35 -7.61 5.50
C GLU A 591 -6.86 -6.17 5.35
N GLY A 592 -6.60 -5.32 6.33
CA GLY A 592 -6.93 -3.90 6.31
C GLY A 592 -7.16 -3.31 7.70
N TYR A 593 -7.79 -2.14 7.73
CA TYR A 593 -8.12 -1.47 8.99
C TYR A 593 -9.58 -1.66 9.33
N TYR A 594 -9.86 -2.04 10.59
CA TYR A 594 -11.20 -2.20 11.15
C TYR A 594 -11.45 -1.14 12.22
N ILE A 595 -12.65 -0.55 12.20
CA ILE A 595 -13.03 0.56 13.08
C ILE A 595 -13.94 0.04 14.19
N PHE A 596 -13.43 0.00 15.41
CA PHE A 596 -14.15 -0.37 16.62
C PHE A 596 -14.61 0.89 17.32
N ARG A 597 -15.91 1.04 17.53
CA ARG A 597 -16.47 2.20 18.20
C ARG A 597 -16.39 2.09 19.69
N HIS A 598 -16.15 3.21 20.34
CA HIS A 598 -16.35 3.34 21.76
C HIS A 598 -17.85 3.31 22.09
N THR A 599 -18.20 2.72 23.21
CA THR A 599 -19.55 2.71 23.73
C THR A 599 -19.53 2.78 25.25
N ASP A 600 -20.56 3.35 25.84
CA ASP A 600 -20.79 3.35 27.29
C ASP A 600 -21.54 2.09 27.75
N LEU A 601 -21.94 1.24 26.82
CA LEU A 601 -22.55 -0.06 27.17
C LEU A 601 -21.47 -0.99 27.75
N PRO A 602 -21.75 -1.65 28.90
CA PRO A 602 -20.73 -2.44 29.58
C PRO A 602 -20.32 -3.70 28.83
N GLY A 603 -21.17 -4.24 27.97
CA GLY A 603 -21.00 -5.54 27.35
C GLY A 603 -21.07 -6.68 28.37
N GLU A 604 -20.96 -7.90 27.87
CA GLU A 604 -20.92 -9.10 28.71
C GLU A 604 -19.48 -9.59 28.90
N ALA A 605 -18.98 -9.55 30.12
CA ALA A 605 -17.62 -9.96 30.43
C ALA A 605 -17.39 -11.48 30.25
N PRO A 606 -16.23 -11.91 29.71
CA PRO A 606 -15.92 -13.33 29.57
C PRO A 606 -15.53 -13.92 30.94
N THR A 607 -16.12 -15.02 31.32
CA THR A 607 -15.76 -15.72 32.58
C THR A 607 -14.66 -16.74 32.31
N GLY A 608 -13.48 -16.55 32.91
CA GLY A 608 -12.38 -17.50 32.82
C GLY A 608 -11.46 -17.33 31.63
N SER A 609 -11.53 -16.22 30.89
CA SER A 609 -10.53 -15.87 29.86
C SER A 609 -9.16 -15.76 30.49
N MET A 610 -8.13 -16.23 29.76
CA MET A 610 -6.72 -16.10 30.13
C MET A 610 -6.01 -15.02 29.26
N LEU A 611 -6.77 -14.25 28.45
CA LEU A 611 -6.25 -13.14 27.68
C LEU A 611 -6.17 -11.88 28.55
N LEU A 612 -4.99 -11.29 28.58
CA LEU A 612 -4.68 -10.03 29.25
C LEU A 612 -4.09 -9.04 28.26
N GLY A 613 -3.96 -7.78 28.65
CA GLY A 613 -3.37 -6.76 27.82
C GLY A 613 -2.99 -5.50 28.60
N SER A 614 -2.50 -4.48 27.87
CA SER A 614 -2.18 -3.17 28.43
C SER A 614 -2.34 -2.08 27.39
N ASP A 615 -2.74 -0.86 27.79
CA ASP A 615 -2.86 0.30 26.90
C ASP A 615 -1.51 0.86 26.46
N ALA A 616 -0.46 0.65 27.25
CA ALA A 616 0.90 0.98 26.92
C ALA A 616 1.74 -0.28 26.70
N ALA A 617 2.86 -0.15 26.00
CA ALA A 617 3.84 -1.23 25.93
C ALA A 617 4.37 -1.54 27.33
N ALA A 618 4.19 -2.79 27.79
CA ALA A 618 4.51 -3.22 29.15
C ALA A 618 5.00 -4.66 29.19
N THR A 619 5.77 -4.99 30.25
CA THR A 619 6.15 -6.39 30.52
C THR A 619 4.92 -7.18 30.92
N THR A 620 4.74 -8.36 30.31
CA THR A 620 3.61 -9.25 30.63
C THR A 620 3.60 -9.71 32.06
N THR A 621 2.42 -9.69 32.69
CA THR A 621 2.19 -10.13 34.07
C THR A 621 0.98 -11.08 34.12
N GLY A 622 0.93 -11.94 35.11
CA GLY A 622 -0.26 -12.75 35.38
C GLY A 622 -1.31 -11.98 36.22
N PRO A 623 -2.56 -12.44 36.23
CA PRO A 623 -3.62 -11.80 37.03
C PRO A 623 -3.43 -11.94 38.53
N ASP A 624 -2.66 -12.94 39.00
CA ASP A 624 -2.33 -13.18 40.38
C ASP A 624 -0.80 -13.12 40.56
N ALA A 625 -0.33 -12.15 41.35
CA ALA A 625 1.08 -11.95 41.64
C ALA A 625 1.73 -13.08 42.44
N THR A 626 0.96 -13.92 43.08
CA THR A 626 1.44 -15.07 43.91
C THR A 626 1.60 -16.35 43.06
N ALA A 627 1.00 -16.41 41.89
CA ALA A 627 1.08 -17.56 40.97
C ALA A 627 2.12 -17.34 39.88
N THR A 628 2.68 -18.42 39.35
CA THR A 628 3.60 -18.39 38.23
C THR A 628 2.88 -18.66 36.90
N TYR A 629 3.26 -17.94 35.87
CA TYR A 629 2.65 -17.99 34.55
C TYR A 629 3.66 -18.22 33.45
N LYS A 630 3.20 -18.82 32.35
CA LYS A 630 3.85 -18.78 31.05
C LYS A 630 3.07 -17.86 30.13
N PHE A 631 3.81 -17.05 29.35
CA PHE A 631 3.24 -15.99 28.53
C PHE A 631 3.42 -16.28 27.04
N TYR A 632 2.35 -16.10 26.31
CA TYR A 632 2.29 -16.37 24.87
C TYR A 632 1.79 -15.12 24.13
N LYS A 633 2.36 -14.88 22.96
CA LYS A 633 1.91 -13.85 22.03
C LYS A 633 1.25 -14.46 20.81
N LEU A 634 0.32 -13.74 20.20
CA LEU A 634 -0.18 -14.05 18.87
C LEU A 634 0.95 -13.96 17.84
N SER A 635 1.17 -15.01 17.08
CA SER A 635 2.27 -15.09 16.10
C SER A 635 2.00 -16.23 15.10
N THR A 636 2.92 -16.41 14.18
CA THR A 636 2.96 -17.51 13.21
C THR A 636 4.22 -18.35 13.41
N ASN A 637 4.18 -19.63 13.02
CA ASN A 637 5.36 -20.50 13.07
C ASN A 637 6.38 -20.16 11.97
N LEU A 638 5.86 -19.85 10.78
CA LEU A 638 6.62 -19.33 9.64
C LEU A 638 6.16 -17.91 9.37
N ALA A 639 7.08 -16.99 9.15
CA ALA A 639 6.75 -15.58 8.90
C ALA A 639 5.78 -15.45 7.74
N GLY A 640 4.60 -14.89 8.02
CA GLY A 640 3.57 -14.64 7.01
C GLY A 640 2.66 -15.82 6.64
N ASP A 641 2.84 -17.02 7.20
CA ASP A 641 1.95 -18.16 6.93
C ASP A 641 0.69 -18.09 7.80
N PRO A 642 -0.49 -17.72 7.23
CA PRO A 642 -1.74 -17.58 7.98
C PRO A 642 -2.24 -18.90 8.56
N THR A 643 -1.84 -20.04 8.01
CA THR A 643 -2.29 -21.36 8.48
C THR A 643 -1.63 -21.75 9.80
N THR A 644 -0.57 -21.07 10.20
CA THR A 644 0.17 -21.34 11.44
C THR A 644 -0.10 -20.32 12.55
N VAL A 645 -1.13 -19.48 12.40
CA VAL A 645 -1.48 -18.49 13.42
C VAL A 645 -1.89 -19.15 14.72
N GLY A 646 -1.35 -18.66 15.82
CA GLY A 646 -1.63 -19.18 17.14
C GLY A 646 -0.89 -18.41 18.24
N PHE A 647 -0.89 -18.97 19.44
CA PHE A 647 -0.15 -18.45 20.58
C PHE A 647 1.18 -19.18 20.73
N TYR A 648 2.26 -18.44 20.68
CA TYR A 648 3.63 -18.92 20.83
C TYR A 648 4.30 -18.28 22.05
N PHE A 649 5.28 -18.93 22.66
CA PHE A 649 6.06 -18.30 23.70
C PHE A 649 6.57 -16.92 23.27
N GLY A 650 6.27 -15.90 24.06
CA GLY A 650 6.73 -14.54 23.80
C GLY A 650 8.22 -14.33 24.10
N ALA A 651 8.77 -15.16 25.00
CA ALA A 651 10.18 -15.22 25.36
C ALA A 651 10.60 -16.66 25.68
N THR A 652 11.91 -16.89 25.87
CA THR A 652 12.47 -18.22 26.18
C THR A 652 11.72 -18.91 27.30
N ALA A 653 11.35 -20.16 27.09
CA ALA A 653 10.62 -21.02 28.02
C ALA A 653 9.28 -20.44 28.56
N GLY A 654 8.68 -19.50 27.81
CA GLY A 654 7.43 -18.83 28.20
C GLY A 654 7.61 -17.76 29.28
N GLY A 655 8.82 -17.22 29.45
CA GLY A 655 9.09 -16.08 30.35
C GLY A 655 8.33 -14.82 29.91
N ALA A 656 8.35 -13.82 30.80
CA ALA A 656 7.75 -12.52 30.53
C ALA A 656 8.45 -11.82 29.35
N PHE A 657 7.69 -11.06 28.59
CA PHE A 657 8.17 -10.28 27.44
C PHE A 657 7.49 -8.90 27.38
N THR A 658 8.03 -7.97 26.64
CA THR A 658 7.38 -6.68 26.39
C THR A 658 6.27 -6.86 25.38
N ASN A 659 5.00 -6.76 25.83
CA ASN A 659 3.83 -6.73 24.98
C ASN A 659 3.64 -5.31 24.41
N GLY A 660 3.21 -5.19 23.17
CA GLY A 660 2.91 -3.90 22.56
C GLY A 660 1.68 -3.21 23.14
N ALA A 661 1.57 -1.90 22.98
CA ALA A 661 0.40 -1.14 23.37
C ALA A 661 -0.87 -1.66 22.68
N HIS A 662 -1.97 -1.71 23.42
CA HIS A 662 -3.28 -2.16 22.94
C HIS A 662 -3.30 -3.57 22.33
N LYS A 663 -2.38 -4.44 22.78
CA LYS A 663 -2.29 -5.84 22.35
C LYS A 663 -2.67 -6.79 23.47
N ALA A 664 -3.38 -7.86 23.11
CA ALA A 664 -3.64 -8.94 24.05
C ALA A 664 -2.56 -10.03 23.96
N TYR A 665 -2.30 -10.68 25.09
CA TYR A 665 -1.45 -11.85 25.22
C TYR A 665 -2.13 -12.90 26.08
N LEU A 666 -1.72 -14.17 25.95
CA LEU A 666 -2.25 -15.27 26.74
C LEU A 666 -1.32 -15.54 27.95
N ALA A 667 -1.90 -15.51 29.16
CA ALA A 667 -1.21 -15.81 30.42
C ALA A 667 -1.74 -17.12 31.01
N VAL A 668 -0.98 -18.21 30.90
CA VAL A 668 -1.37 -19.54 31.33
C VAL A 668 -0.68 -19.89 32.65
N PRO A 669 -1.39 -20.27 33.72
CA PRO A 669 -0.76 -20.76 34.93
C PRO A 669 0.24 -21.88 34.60
N THR A 670 1.43 -21.85 35.20
CA THR A 670 2.52 -22.79 34.87
C THR A 670 2.09 -24.25 35.04
N ALA A 671 1.19 -24.54 36.01
CA ALA A 671 0.65 -25.88 36.20
C ALA A 671 -0.23 -26.38 35.05
N SER A 672 -0.84 -25.47 34.27
CA SER A 672 -1.71 -25.78 33.14
C SER A 672 -1.02 -25.58 31.77
N ALA A 673 0.19 -25.01 31.77
CA ALA A 673 0.93 -24.68 30.56
C ALA A 673 1.72 -25.90 30.06
N SER A 674 1.07 -26.78 29.33
CA SER A 674 1.63 -28.06 28.88
C SER A 674 2.34 -27.96 27.49
N ALA A 675 2.12 -26.89 26.73
CA ALA A 675 2.65 -26.75 25.38
C ALA A 675 3.47 -25.47 25.20
N THR A 676 4.37 -25.47 24.20
CA THR A 676 5.14 -24.28 23.79
C THR A 676 4.36 -23.37 22.84
N ARG A 677 3.21 -23.85 22.34
CA ARG A 677 2.32 -23.15 21.39
C ARG A 677 0.91 -23.71 21.46
N TYR A 678 -0.09 -22.89 21.07
CA TYR A 678 -1.50 -23.26 20.96
C TYR A 678 -2.07 -22.69 19.66
N PHE A 679 -2.79 -23.49 18.90
CA PHE A 679 -3.38 -23.11 17.60
C PHE A 679 -4.88 -22.88 17.71
N PHE A 680 -5.44 -22.11 16.76
CA PHE A 680 -6.87 -21.82 16.68
C PHE A 680 -7.71 -22.94 16.05
N SER A 681 -7.10 -23.92 15.39
CA SER A 681 -7.83 -25.06 14.81
C SER A 681 -7.13 -26.38 15.10
N ASP A 682 -7.92 -27.38 15.46
CA ASP A 682 -7.45 -28.74 15.72
C ASP A 682 -6.83 -29.42 14.49
N ALA A 683 -7.24 -29.01 13.27
CA ALA A 683 -6.72 -29.53 12.02
C ALA A 683 -5.22 -29.18 11.80
N ILE A 684 -4.76 -28.05 12.34
CA ILE A 684 -3.36 -27.60 12.24
C ILE A 684 -2.49 -28.30 13.28
N ALA A 685 -3.03 -28.60 14.45
CA ALA A 685 -2.32 -29.31 15.52
C ALA A 685 -1.90 -30.73 15.08
N ASP A 686 -2.76 -31.43 14.36
CA ASP A 686 -2.46 -32.77 13.82
C ASP A 686 -1.43 -32.73 12.69
N ASP A 687 -1.48 -31.75 11.79
CA ASP A 687 -0.52 -31.60 10.68
C ASP A 687 0.90 -31.28 11.15
N ILE A 688 1.04 -30.48 12.22
CA ILE A 688 2.36 -30.11 12.76
C ILE A 688 2.95 -31.19 13.65
N ALA A 689 2.11 -31.94 14.35
CA ALA A 689 2.56 -33.09 15.15
C ALA A 689 3.17 -34.20 14.27
N THR A 690 2.78 -34.28 13.01
CA THR A 690 3.27 -35.27 12.05
C THR A 690 4.38 -34.76 11.12
N GLY A 691 4.69 -33.47 11.08
CA GLY A 691 5.77 -32.87 10.27
C GLY A 691 5.62 -33.01 8.76
N LEU A 692 4.45 -33.40 8.27
CA LEU A 692 4.25 -33.83 6.88
C LEU A 692 3.67 -32.75 5.94
N SER A 693 3.02 -31.71 6.45
CA SER A 693 2.30 -30.76 5.58
C SER A 693 3.18 -29.71 4.86
N SER A 694 4.41 -29.52 5.29
CA SER A 694 5.28 -28.45 4.75
C SER A 694 6.26 -28.87 3.65
N VAL A 695 6.27 -30.13 3.22
CA VAL A 695 7.34 -30.66 2.35
C VAL A 695 6.85 -31.26 1.02
N LEU A 696 5.55 -31.38 0.77
CA LEU A 696 5.07 -32.09 -0.41
C LEU A 696 4.50 -31.15 -1.49
N PRO A 697 4.97 -31.25 -2.76
CA PRO A 697 4.36 -30.58 -3.90
C PRO A 697 2.89 -30.95 -4.09
N GLU A 698 2.11 -30.10 -4.74
CA GLU A 698 0.66 -30.26 -4.91
C GLU A 698 0.23 -31.57 -5.59
N GLU A 699 1.10 -32.15 -6.42
CA GLU A 699 0.88 -33.46 -7.04
C GLU A 699 0.85 -34.61 -6.03
N THR A 700 1.58 -34.50 -4.91
CA THR A 700 1.63 -35.52 -3.86
C THR A 700 0.44 -35.50 -2.93
N LYS A 701 -0.32 -34.39 -2.86
CA LYS A 701 -1.57 -34.28 -2.08
C LYS A 701 -2.68 -35.20 -2.61
N ARG A 702 -2.58 -35.68 -3.83
CA ARG A 702 -3.55 -36.59 -4.45
C ARG A 702 -3.14 -38.07 -4.36
N SER A 703 -1.96 -38.37 -3.84
CA SER A 703 -1.41 -39.74 -3.78
C SER A 703 -1.68 -40.36 -2.42
N TRP A 704 -1.76 -41.71 -2.41
CA TRP A 704 -1.89 -42.49 -1.20
C TRP A 704 -0.51 -42.98 -0.72
N TYR A 705 -0.33 -43.02 0.61
CA TYR A 705 0.92 -43.48 1.23
C TYR A 705 0.61 -44.42 2.40
N THR A 706 1.50 -45.34 2.67
CA THR A 706 1.53 -46.12 3.91
C THR A 706 2.02 -45.26 5.08
N LEU A 707 1.80 -45.67 6.33
CA LEU A 707 2.23 -44.92 7.51
C LEU A 707 3.75 -44.74 7.62
N ASP A 708 4.53 -45.61 7.00
CA ASP A 708 5.99 -45.51 6.90
C ASP A 708 6.48 -44.68 5.70
N GLY A 709 5.53 -43.96 5.01
CA GLY A 709 5.82 -42.95 3.96
C GLY A 709 6.02 -43.52 2.54
N ARG A 710 5.75 -44.80 2.28
CA ARG A 710 5.85 -45.39 0.95
C ARG A 710 4.62 -45.00 0.10
N ALA A 711 4.86 -44.41 -1.07
CA ALA A 711 3.79 -44.03 -2.01
C ALA A 711 3.09 -45.29 -2.58
N LEU A 712 1.79 -45.21 -2.72
CA LEU A 712 0.95 -46.24 -3.35
C LEU A 712 0.48 -45.72 -4.72
N ASN A 713 0.55 -46.55 -5.73
CA ASN A 713 0.19 -46.19 -7.11
C ASN A 713 -1.33 -46.19 -7.33
N ALA A 714 -2.12 -46.62 -6.35
CA ALA A 714 -3.58 -46.64 -6.39
C ALA A 714 -4.17 -46.53 -4.93
N PRO A 715 -5.44 -46.19 -4.75
CA PRO A 715 -6.09 -46.27 -3.45
C PRO A 715 -5.92 -47.67 -2.84
N PRO A 716 -5.54 -47.76 -1.55
CA PRO A 716 -5.37 -49.04 -0.88
C PRO A 716 -6.71 -49.79 -0.74
N THR A 717 -6.68 -51.08 -1.00
CA THR A 717 -7.85 -51.98 -0.85
C THR A 717 -7.77 -52.84 0.39
N ALA A 718 -6.60 -52.91 1.02
CA ALA A 718 -6.43 -53.67 2.26
C ALA A 718 -6.87 -52.81 3.47
N PRO A 719 -7.57 -53.38 4.47
CA PRO A 719 -7.92 -52.66 5.70
C PRO A 719 -6.65 -52.17 6.42
N GLY A 720 -6.65 -50.90 6.81
CA GLY A 720 -5.50 -50.27 7.45
C GLY A 720 -5.57 -48.76 7.52
N ILE A 721 -4.59 -48.14 8.19
CA ILE A 721 -4.46 -46.68 8.22
C ILE A 721 -3.43 -46.27 7.16
N TYR A 722 -3.83 -45.36 6.28
CA TYR A 722 -3.04 -44.80 5.20
C TYR A 722 -3.03 -43.26 5.25
N ILE A 723 -2.17 -42.63 4.47
CA ILE A 723 -2.10 -41.17 4.32
C ILE A 723 -2.60 -40.82 2.92
N HIS A 724 -3.61 -39.94 2.83
CA HIS A 724 -4.12 -39.41 1.57
C HIS A 724 -4.45 -37.92 1.72
N GLY A 725 -3.92 -37.10 0.83
CA GLY A 725 -4.08 -35.65 0.92
C GLY A 725 -3.52 -35.07 2.22
N GLY A 726 -2.44 -35.65 2.77
CA GLY A 726 -1.85 -35.24 4.04
C GLY A 726 -2.62 -35.68 5.30
N LYS A 727 -3.71 -36.46 5.17
CA LYS A 727 -4.53 -36.93 6.31
C LYS A 727 -4.47 -38.44 6.49
N LYS A 728 -4.56 -38.91 7.73
CA LYS A 728 -4.73 -40.33 8.03
C LYS A 728 -6.14 -40.78 7.65
N VAL A 729 -6.24 -41.78 6.80
CA VAL A 729 -7.49 -42.37 6.33
C VAL A 729 -7.55 -43.82 6.74
N LEU A 730 -8.60 -44.21 7.46
CA LEU A 730 -8.88 -45.60 7.76
C LEU A 730 -9.61 -46.26 6.61
N VAL A 731 -8.95 -47.21 5.94
CA VAL A 731 -9.57 -48.09 4.93
C VAL A 731 -10.09 -49.33 5.69
N LYS A 732 -11.40 -49.56 5.63
CA LYS A 732 -12.07 -50.69 6.31
C LYS A 732 -12.10 -51.94 5.47
#